data_b0132f0dea1125defc2a3261cb86ebea
#
_entry.id   b0132f0dea1125defc2a3261cb86ebea
#
_cell.length_a   1.000
_cell.length_b   1.000
_cell.length_c   1.000
_cell.angle_alpha   90.00
_cell.angle_beta   90.00
_cell.angle_gamma   90.00
#
_symmetry.space_group_name_H-M   'P 1'
#
loop_
_entity.id
_entity.type
_entity.pdbx_description
1 polymer ?
#
loop_
_entity_poly.entity_id
_entity_poly.type
_entity_poly.pdbx_seq_one_letter_code
_entity_poly.pdbx_strand_id
1 'polypeptide(L)'
;MAVTLVTVVVYLAIFIPLLIVHETVPSAPENPTVYRGLNLTEAWLDLAELSNGYHPFNSRRNDEVRNWLLKRVEEILDSNGVKYQTGENLNAVPDLSKSSDSKAQDVDILSVSEEDFQGESADRGELGIRAEQPAAVIFNDLVSNYTSNALTSIGVSGRKLGISTYFEGNNIIVYIRGTEDEEEDWWKPLPPYTHRLHGKGGVMVNAHFDSVSTGYGATDDGMGVVTALQLVKYFTTPGNTPKRGVIVLLNNGEEDGLYGAKAFLSHPMATFVHAFLNLEGAGAGGRAMLFRSTDSEVTRAYAKAPHPLGTVVSADGFALGFIRSETDYVVFRAEGYRGLDVAFWEPRARYHTDQDDAKHTSRDSLWHMLSASVATMEYLTSHTKQFVGPRGDHATGKVKNGRGSNGVWFDLFGKTMAVFRLRTLFAWSLTILIASPLVLMLVSYLLARQDKYYLFAGAVKPEGHESEAVSLKGWRGAFRFPIVLIISGAITFGAAFLLRKFNPLIVYSSQYAVWSMSLSLFFCVFWFLMAGCNFVRPSALHRVYALLWMFALGWIVLVGATVFEDRYKVSGGYIFVFYQAAIFLAAFIGLCELFALPKKNLVVEAAHDEHEARDGFDAVPHSDAIISTGDAQEDSPEADRDDEPSETTPLVGGNGHQSTLGASFARGYRRVIPAPVDGADGADGADDETIAFGDEQKWSAKLPTWTWLLQFLLLGPFMIVVVGQVGLLIVGALVQTGSDGSPLLLPYLLVSLFSILVILPVTPFMHRITHHVPTFFFLIFIGTLIYNLVAFPFSSNNRFKAYFQQTVDLDSGINQVTLAGVEEYVREIIADIPSAADQNISCGSNDKIRQGLSYCSWNGIPPKVVNNVKEGVPPEKGYKDWMSSKVTRAKGLNKATFNISAVDTKACIIRFDDPFTAFEVHGAAKSDGKWDDVPESGSDQIKLWHRDWDREWIVDVEWPVSEGKKEGDEGRSGRVVCWWSDHNELGAIPALDEVQRFMPQWAAVTKLMDGLVEGSKAFIV
;
A
#
# COMPACT_ATOMS: atom_id res chain seq x y z
N MET A 1 -35.60 -16.25 -8.70
CA MET A 1 -34.83 -16.04 -9.94
C MET A 1 -34.35 -14.60 -10.12
N ALA A 2 -35.20 -13.57 -9.98
CA ALA A 2 -34.80 -12.17 -10.19
C ALA A 2 -33.60 -11.71 -9.33
N VAL A 3 -33.60 -12.01 -8.00
CA VAL A 3 -32.49 -11.67 -7.10
C VAL A 3 -31.19 -12.28 -7.59
N THR A 4 -31.18 -13.58 -7.91
CA THR A 4 -30.01 -14.29 -8.42
C THR A 4 -29.48 -13.66 -9.70
N LEU A 5 -30.35 -13.41 -10.70
CA LEU A 5 -29.95 -12.84 -11.97
C LEU A 5 -29.33 -11.45 -11.81
N VAL A 6 -30.02 -10.56 -11.10
CA VAL A 6 -29.55 -9.16 -10.92
C VAL A 6 -28.24 -9.12 -10.15
N THR A 7 -28.14 -9.87 -9.04
CA THR A 7 -26.90 -9.88 -8.24
C THR A 7 -25.73 -10.42 -9.03
N VAL A 8 -25.88 -11.54 -9.74
CA VAL A 8 -24.82 -12.13 -10.57
C VAL A 8 -24.40 -11.16 -11.68
N VAL A 9 -25.37 -10.56 -12.41
CA VAL A 9 -25.06 -9.60 -13.47
C VAL A 9 -24.30 -8.40 -12.94
N VAL A 10 -24.72 -7.81 -11.80
CA VAL A 10 -24.04 -6.65 -11.22
C VAL A 10 -22.63 -7.00 -10.79
N TYR A 11 -22.44 -8.13 -10.08
CA TYR A 11 -21.09 -8.54 -9.67
C TYR A 11 -20.17 -8.80 -10.87
N LEU A 12 -20.63 -9.52 -11.91
CA LEU A 12 -19.82 -9.76 -13.11
C LEU A 12 -19.50 -8.46 -13.85
N ALA A 13 -20.50 -7.56 -13.99
CA ALA A 13 -20.32 -6.27 -14.66
C ALA A 13 -19.33 -5.35 -13.95
N ILE A 14 -19.06 -5.55 -12.66
CA ILE A 14 -18.09 -4.79 -11.89
C ILE A 14 -16.75 -5.51 -11.79
N PHE A 15 -16.74 -6.80 -11.41
CA PHE A 15 -15.49 -7.53 -11.17
C PHE A 15 -14.69 -7.79 -12.43
N ILE A 16 -15.32 -8.04 -13.56
CA ILE A 16 -14.58 -8.25 -14.81
C ILE A 16 -13.79 -7.00 -15.20
N PRO A 17 -14.40 -5.80 -15.30
CA PRO A 17 -13.63 -4.57 -15.54
C PRO A 17 -12.59 -4.25 -14.46
N LEU A 18 -12.87 -4.49 -13.17
CA LEU A 18 -11.90 -4.27 -12.10
C LEU A 18 -10.65 -5.14 -12.27
N LEU A 19 -10.83 -6.44 -12.54
CA LEU A 19 -9.72 -7.36 -12.77
C LEU A 19 -8.95 -6.98 -14.03
N ILE A 20 -9.64 -6.64 -15.13
CA ILE A 20 -8.97 -6.19 -16.36
C ILE A 20 -8.13 -4.94 -16.08
N VAL A 21 -8.68 -3.94 -15.40
CA VAL A 21 -7.93 -2.71 -15.06
C VAL A 21 -6.76 -3.01 -14.12
N HIS A 22 -6.91 -3.95 -13.19
CA HIS A 22 -5.85 -4.32 -12.26
C HIS A 22 -4.70 -5.05 -12.96
N GLU A 23 -5.02 -6.03 -13.81
CA GLU A 23 -4.03 -6.91 -14.47
C GLU A 23 -3.41 -6.32 -15.74
N THR A 24 -3.99 -5.24 -16.32
CA THR A 24 -3.49 -4.70 -17.59
C THR A 24 -2.89 -3.32 -17.42
N VAL A 25 -1.74 -3.11 -18.06
CA VAL A 25 -1.16 -1.77 -18.21
C VAL A 25 -1.81 -1.10 -19.42
N PRO A 26 -2.26 0.17 -19.32
CA PRO A 26 -2.77 0.90 -20.48
C PRO A 26 -1.72 1.00 -21.59
N SER A 27 -2.10 0.62 -22.80
CA SER A 27 -1.17 0.59 -23.94
C SER A 27 -0.64 1.99 -24.27
N ALA A 28 0.66 2.06 -24.53
CA ALA A 28 1.29 3.27 -25.04
C ALA A 28 0.74 3.63 -26.42
N PRO A 29 0.52 4.91 -26.75
CA PRO A 29 0.08 5.31 -28.08
C PRO A 29 1.21 5.06 -29.10
N GLU A 30 0.84 4.62 -30.30
CA GLU A 30 1.81 4.41 -31.39
C GLU A 30 2.54 5.72 -31.76
N ASN A 31 1.82 6.85 -31.71
CA ASN A 31 2.36 8.19 -31.92
C ASN A 31 1.91 9.11 -30.79
N PRO A 32 2.77 9.48 -29.86
CA PRO A 32 2.44 10.37 -28.73
C PRO A 32 2.32 11.84 -29.20
N THR A 33 1.37 12.14 -30.09
CA THR A 33 1.13 13.49 -30.62
C THR A 33 0.62 14.48 -29.57
N VAL A 34 0.06 13.98 -28.46
CA VAL A 34 -0.49 14.81 -27.37
C VAL A 34 0.61 15.55 -26.61
N TYR A 35 1.77 14.92 -26.46
CA TYR A 35 2.93 15.48 -25.76
C TYR A 35 4.07 15.68 -26.75
N ARG A 36 4.05 16.84 -27.44
CA ARG A 36 5.12 17.21 -28.38
C ARG A 36 6.47 17.29 -27.65
N GLY A 37 7.48 16.61 -28.18
CA GLY A 37 8.83 16.59 -27.62
C GLY A 37 9.20 15.30 -26.90
N LEU A 38 8.23 14.44 -26.55
CA LEU A 38 8.52 13.12 -25.98
C LEU A 38 8.87 12.09 -27.05
N ASN A 39 9.80 11.17 -26.69
CA ASN A 39 10.18 10.05 -27.53
C ASN A 39 10.29 8.76 -26.71
N LEU A 40 9.23 7.96 -26.72
CA LEU A 40 9.16 6.71 -25.95
C LEU A 40 10.20 5.67 -26.41
N THR A 41 10.54 5.66 -27.71
CA THR A 41 11.57 4.73 -28.23
C THR A 41 12.95 5.10 -27.69
N GLU A 42 13.27 6.39 -27.70
CA GLU A 42 14.50 6.93 -27.11
C GLU A 42 14.57 6.62 -25.61
N ALA A 43 13.51 6.88 -24.85
CA ALA A 43 13.43 6.54 -23.44
C ALA A 43 13.64 5.04 -23.17
N TRP A 44 13.11 4.19 -24.04
CA TRP A 44 13.32 2.73 -23.93
C TRP A 44 14.77 2.30 -24.21
N LEU A 45 15.44 2.94 -25.16
CA LEU A 45 16.85 2.69 -25.44
C LEU A 45 17.74 3.19 -24.30
N ASP A 46 17.43 4.37 -23.75
CA ASP A 46 18.11 4.91 -22.57
C ASP A 46 17.95 3.97 -21.36
N LEU A 47 16.75 3.38 -21.16
CA LEU A 47 16.51 2.38 -20.13
C LEU A 47 17.35 1.13 -20.32
N ALA A 48 17.44 0.62 -21.57
CA ALA A 48 18.22 -0.56 -21.88
C ALA A 48 19.74 -0.33 -21.65
N GLU A 49 20.25 0.86 -21.92
CA GLU A 49 21.64 1.23 -21.65
C GLU A 49 21.91 1.36 -20.14
N LEU A 50 21.01 2.04 -19.41
CA LEU A 50 21.12 2.22 -17.96
C LEU A 50 21.16 0.86 -17.24
N SER A 51 20.24 -0.03 -17.58
CA SER A 51 20.07 -1.35 -16.94
C SER A 51 20.91 -2.47 -17.57
N ASN A 52 21.99 -2.14 -18.29
CA ASN A 52 22.89 -3.11 -18.93
C ASN A 52 23.96 -3.67 -17.99
N GLY A 53 23.79 -3.54 -16.68
CA GLY A 53 24.69 -4.07 -15.65
C GLY A 53 24.23 -3.62 -14.26
N TYR A 54 24.73 -4.29 -13.24
CA TYR A 54 24.50 -3.89 -11.86
C TYR A 54 25.30 -2.63 -11.56
N HIS A 55 24.65 -1.59 -11.06
CA HIS A 55 25.27 -0.28 -10.82
C HIS A 55 25.00 0.28 -9.41
N PRO A 56 25.25 -0.53 -8.35
CA PRO A 56 25.13 0.00 -7.00
C PRO A 56 26.14 1.11 -6.76
N PHE A 57 25.85 2.03 -5.83
CA PHE A 57 26.70 3.20 -5.55
C PHE A 57 28.21 2.84 -5.39
N ASN A 58 28.50 1.72 -4.78
CA ASN A 58 29.87 1.21 -4.57
C ASN A 58 30.31 0.28 -5.72
N SER A 59 30.15 0.72 -6.98
CA SER A 59 30.62 -0.01 -8.18
C SER A 59 31.21 0.93 -9.21
N ARG A 60 32.12 0.41 -10.07
CA ARG A 60 32.69 1.16 -11.19
C ARG A 60 31.64 1.43 -12.27
N ARG A 61 30.71 0.50 -12.47
CA ARG A 61 29.59 0.69 -13.40
C ARG A 61 28.70 1.87 -13.03
N ASN A 62 28.51 2.17 -11.73
CA ASN A 62 27.77 3.35 -11.29
C ASN A 62 28.46 4.66 -11.75
N ASP A 63 29.80 4.73 -11.69
CA ASP A 63 30.52 5.91 -12.21
C ASP A 63 30.38 6.04 -13.74
N GLU A 64 30.39 4.93 -14.48
CA GLU A 64 30.14 4.92 -15.92
C GLU A 64 28.72 5.40 -16.25
N VAL A 65 27.71 4.87 -15.54
CA VAL A 65 26.31 5.29 -15.67
C VAL A 65 26.15 6.79 -15.39
N ARG A 66 26.76 7.28 -14.32
CA ARG A 66 26.74 8.70 -13.98
C ARG A 66 27.34 9.57 -15.10
N ASN A 67 28.48 9.19 -15.64
CA ASN A 67 29.13 9.92 -16.73
C ASN A 67 28.31 9.87 -18.01
N TRP A 68 27.69 8.73 -18.30
CA TRP A 68 26.75 8.58 -19.41
C TRP A 68 25.54 9.50 -19.25
N LEU A 69 24.93 9.57 -18.04
CA LEU A 69 23.80 10.45 -17.76
C LEU A 69 24.12 11.93 -17.96
N LEU A 70 25.30 12.38 -17.49
CA LEU A 70 25.74 13.77 -17.74
C LEU A 70 25.77 14.08 -19.23
N LYS A 71 26.45 13.22 -20.01
CA LYS A 71 26.54 13.35 -21.46
C LYS A 71 25.15 13.29 -22.12
N ARG A 72 24.28 12.40 -21.64
CA ARG A 72 22.94 12.24 -22.17
C ARG A 72 22.06 13.47 -21.98
N VAL A 73 22.16 14.14 -20.84
CA VAL A 73 21.48 15.43 -20.59
C VAL A 73 21.99 16.51 -21.58
N GLU A 74 23.30 16.59 -21.80
CA GLU A 74 23.88 17.54 -22.78
C GLU A 74 23.35 17.25 -24.19
N GLU A 75 23.35 15.98 -24.64
CA GLU A 75 22.82 15.57 -25.94
C GLU A 75 21.33 15.95 -26.13
N ILE A 76 20.52 15.82 -25.07
CA ILE A 76 19.12 16.22 -25.10
C ILE A 76 18.98 17.72 -25.27
N LEU A 77 19.73 18.52 -24.53
CA LEU A 77 19.71 19.98 -24.63
C LEU A 77 20.21 20.48 -26.00
N ASP A 78 21.27 19.87 -26.52
CA ASP A 78 21.82 20.17 -27.84
C ASP A 78 20.79 19.84 -28.94
N SER A 79 20.11 18.68 -28.84
CA SER A 79 19.09 18.28 -29.83
C SER A 79 17.89 19.21 -29.86
N ASN A 80 17.58 19.89 -28.76
CA ASN A 80 16.53 20.91 -28.68
C ASN A 80 17.01 22.31 -28.99
N GLY A 81 18.32 22.51 -29.28
CA GLY A 81 18.93 23.79 -29.58
C GLY A 81 18.93 24.77 -28.40
N VAL A 82 18.98 24.25 -27.19
CA VAL A 82 18.92 25.04 -25.96
C VAL A 82 20.31 25.52 -25.57
N LYS A 83 20.43 26.80 -25.25
CA LYS A 83 21.65 27.32 -24.62
C LYS A 83 21.70 26.93 -23.16
N TYR A 84 22.74 26.20 -22.74
CA TYR A 84 22.92 25.79 -21.38
C TYR A 84 24.33 26.09 -20.86
N GLN A 85 24.48 26.08 -19.55
CA GLN A 85 25.73 26.19 -18.84
C GLN A 85 25.99 24.92 -18.05
N THR A 86 27.19 24.37 -18.12
CA THR A 86 27.64 23.24 -17.32
C THR A 86 28.93 23.61 -16.60
N GLY A 87 29.17 23.03 -15.40
CA GLY A 87 30.42 23.23 -14.69
C GLY A 87 30.49 22.55 -13.34
N GLU A 88 31.66 22.05 -13.00
CA GLU A 88 31.99 21.43 -11.70
C GLU A 88 32.02 22.49 -10.57
N ASN A 89 32.34 23.73 -10.87
CA ASN A 89 32.60 24.80 -9.90
C ASN A 89 31.44 25.80 -9.73
N LEU A 90 30.25 25.53 -10.29
CA LEU A 90 29.14 26.46 -10.14
C LEU A 90 28.67 26.55 -8.67
N ASN A 91 29.07 25.60 -7.84
CA ASN A 91 28.68 25.44 -6.43
C ASN A 91 29.83 25.69 -5.45
N ALA A 92 30.99 26.19 -5.87
CA ALA A 92 32.10 26.40 -4.96
C ALA A 92 31.66 27.31 -3.80
N VAL A 93 31.30 26.70 -2.68
CA VAL A 93 31.25 27.40 -1.40
C VAL A 93 32.68 27.91 -1.17
N PRO A 94 32.91 29.21 -0.93
CA PRO A 94 34.25 29.68 -0.61
C PRO A 94 34.79 28.90 0.55
N ASP A 95 35.93 28.24 0.36
CA ASP A 95 36.63 27.51 1.42
C ASP A 95 37.11 28.53 2.46
N LEU A 96 36.25 28.77 3.47
CA LEU A 96 36.54 29.67 4.59
C LEU A 96 37.74 29.21 5.45
N SER A 97 38.26 28.01 5.20
CA SER A 97 39.45 27.51 5.92
C SER A 97 40.77 28.13 5.44
N LYS A 98 40.80 28.79 4.26
CA LYS A 98 42.03 29.42 3.71
C LYS A 98 42.22 30.90 4.04
N SER A 99 41.34 31.52 4.84
CA SER A 99 41.47 32.94 5.22
C SER A 99 41.99 33.18 6.63
N SER A 100 42.89 32.34 7.15
CA SER A 100 43.44 32.53 8.51
C SER A 100 44.78 33.28 8.54
N ASP A 101 45.16 34.02 7.46
CA ASP A 101 46.33 34.90 7.49
C ASP A 101 46.03 36.26 6.86
N SER A 102 45.25 37.09 7.53
CA SER A 102 45.40 38.56 7.41
C SER A 102 44.82 39.26 8.67
N LYS A 103 45.66 40.02 9.32
CA LYS A 103 45.48 40.78 10.50
C LYS A 103 44.11 41.45 10.66
N ALA A 104 43.50 41.27 11.82
CA ALA A 104 42.42 42.08 12.31
C ALA A 104 42.83 43.56 12.31
N GLN A 105 42.17 44.37 11.52
CA GLN A 105 42.02 45.77 11.74
C GLN A 105 40.59 46.05 12.18
N ASP A 106 40.47 46.52 13.41
CA ASP A 106 39.26 47.09 13.96
C ASP A 106 38.71 48.19 13.01
N VAL A 107 37.52 48.00 12.50
CA VAL A 107 36.74 49.04 11.89
C VAL A 107 35.47 49.25 12.70
N ASP A 108 35.40 50.43 13.30
CA ASP A 108 34.26 50.95 14.05
C ASP A 108 32.96 50.86 13.23
N ILE A 109 31.93 50.38 13.84
CA ILE A 109 30.56 50.35 13.31
C ILE A 109 29.97 51.74 13.42
N LEU A 110 29.97 52.46 12.34
CA LEU A 110 29.19 53.70 12.21
C LEU A 110 27.80 53.34 11.64
N SER A 111 26.81 53.64 12.46
CA SER A 111 25.39 53.62 12.13
C SER A 111 25.09 54.55 10.96
N VAL A 112 24.64 54.02 9.82
CA VAL A 112 24.10 54.79 8.69
C VAL A 112 22.58 54.71 8.75
N SER A 113 21.94 55.87 8.92
CA SER A 113 20.49 56.08 8.90
C SER A 113 19.89 55.92 7.50
N GLU A 114 18.66 55.45 7.45
CA GLU A 114 17.84 55.12 6.25
C GLU A 114 17.36 56.32 5.41
N GLU A 115 18.03 57.48 5.41
CA GLU A 115 17.49 58.67 4.75
C GLU A 115 18.44 59.34 3.75
N ASP A 116 19.13 58.61 2.82
CA ASP A 116 19.83 59.29 1.72
C ASP A 116 19.96 58.37 0.50
N PHE A 117 18.86 58.05 -0.18
CA PHE A 117 18.89 57.58 -1.56
C PHE A 117 17.70 58.12 -2.38
N GLN A 118 17.67 59.48 -2.54
CA GLN A 118 16.95 60.13 -3.64
C GLN A 118 17.95 61.01 -4.37
N GLY A 119 18.20 60.67 -5.62
CA GLY A 119 18.80 61.61 -6.55
C GLY A 119 19.88 61.08 -7.49
N GLU A 120 19.51 61.12 -8.73
CA GLU A 120 20.24 61.23 -9.96
C GLU A 120 20.24 60.03 -10.90
N SER A 121 19.29 60.10 -11.84
CA SER A 121 19.32 59.42 -13.11
C SER A 121 20.44 60.00 -13.98
N ALA A 122 21.56 59.30 -14.06
CA ALA A 122 22.56 59.55 -15.07
C ALA A 122 22.32 58.60 -16.26
N ASP A 123 21.87 59.19 -17.34
CA ASP A 123 21.81 58.63 -18.67
C ASP A 123 23.22 58.14 -19.08
N ARG A 124 23.49 56.86 -19.07
CA ARG A 124 24.59 56.19 -19.73
C ARG A 124 24.03 55.20 -20.73
N GLY A 125 23.91 55.69 -21.98
CA GLY A 125 23.79 54.80 -23.12
C GLY A 125 25.00 53.88 -23.25
N GLU A 126 24.93 52.72 -22.67
CA GLU A 126 25.72 51.55 -23.02
C GLU A 126 24.82 50.58 -23.80
N LEU A 127 25.02 50.52 -25.12
CA LEU A 127 24.68 49.36 -25.93
C LEU A 127 25.52 48.16 -25.41
N GLY A 128 25.24 47.69 -24.21
CA GLY A 128 25.66 46.40 -23.72
C GLY A 128 24.79 45.34 -24.38
N ILE A 129 25.38 44.56 -25.28
CA ILE A 129 24.80 43.27 -25.70
C ILE A 129 24.52 42.53 -24.41
N ARG A 130 23.25 42.50 -23.99
CA ARG A 130 22.79 41.70 -22.82
C ARG A 130 23.15 40.26 -23.17
N ALA A 131 24.12 39.64 -22.50
CA ALA A 131 24.42 38.24 -22.69
C ALA A 131 23.14 37.48 -22.44
N GLU A 132 22.63 36.82 -23.46
CA GLU A 132 21.41 36.01 -23.39
C GLU A 132 21.63 34.92 -22.36
N GLN A 133 20.84 34.92 -21.27
CA GLN A 133 20.98 34.00 -20.14
C GLN A 133 20.72 32.55 -20.58
N PRO A 134 21.42 31.56 -20.04
CA PRO A 134 21.19 30.16 -20.37
C PRO A 134 19.78 29.75 -19.97
N ALA A 135 19.09 29.02 -20.85
CA ALA A 135 17.77 28.50 -20.60
C ALA A 135 17.81 27.27 -19.67
N ALA A 136 18.96 26.58 -19.56
CA ALA A 136 19.19 25.47 -18.65
C ALA A 136 20.59 25.55 -18.01
N VAL A 137 20.74 24.96 -16.83
CA VAL A 137 22.03 24.84 -16.11
C VAL A 137 22.19 23.41 -15.62
N ILE A 138 23.33 22.79 -15.89
CA ILE A 138 23.71 21.47 -15.43
C ILE A 138 24.73 21.65 -14.30
N PHE A 139 24.38 21.14 -13.11
CA PHE A 139 25.30 21.07 -11.98
C PHE A 139 25.82 19.64 -11.84
N ASN A 140 27.10 19.47 -12.09
CA ASN A 140 27.84 18.25 -11.73
C ASN A 140 28.22 18.38 -10.26
N ASP A 141 27.34 17.92 -9.35
CA ASP A 141 27.48 18.16 -7.92
C ASP A 141 28.48 17.18 -7.29
N LEU A 142 29.72 17.63 -7.16
CA LEU A 142 30.82 16.92 -6.51
C LEU A 142 31.23 17.54 -5.16
N VAL A 143 30.38 18.43 -4.60
CA VAL A 143 30.71 19.19 -3.37
C VAL A 143 29.67 19.02 -2.26
N SER A 144 28.47 18.60 -2.57
CA SER A 144 27.41 18.40 -1.56
C SER A 144 27.67 17.15 -0.74
N ASN A 145 28.20 17.34 0.47
CA ASN A 145 28.48 16.30 1.43
C ASN A 145 27.60 16.49 2.66
N TYR A 146 27.33 15.42 3.40
CA TYR A 146 26.63 15.56 4.67
C TYR A 146 27.16 14.59 5.74
N THR A 147 26.95 14.99 6.99
CA THR A 147 27.15 14.16 8.16
C THR A 147 25.83 14.10 8.93
N SER A 148 25.34 12.92 9.25
CA SER A 148 24.09 12.75 9.97
C SER A 148 24.21 11.72 11.09
N ASN A 149 23.37 11.84 12.10
CA ASN A 149 23.23 10.88 13.18
C ASN A 149 21.78 10.44 13.28
N ALA A 150 21.55 9.15 13.42
CA ALA A 150 20.23 8.58 13.52
C ALA A 150 20.15 7.53 14.63
N LEU A 151 19.02 7.48 15.33
CA LEU A 151 18.68 6.41 16.25
C LEU A 151 17.73 5.45 15.56
N THR A 152 18.20 4.25 15.26
CA THR A 152 17.39 3.19 14.67
C THR A 152 16.94 2.21 15.74
N SER A 153 15.65 1.89 15.82
CA SER A 153 15.13 0.87 16.73
C SER A 153 15.33 -0.51 16.15
N ILE A 154 16.07 -1.38 16.84
CA ILE A 154 16.31 -2.75 16.41
C ILE A 154 15.55 -3.73 17.29
N GLY A 155 14.83 -4.65 16.64
CA GLY A 155 14.14 -5.77 17.28
C GLY A 155 12.92 -5.40 18.12
N VAL A 156 12.24 -6.43 18.64
CA VAL A 156 11.07 -6.30 19.54
C VAL A 156 11.46 -5.67 20.89
N SER A 157 12.72 -5.77 21.28
CA SER A 157 13.22 -5.22 22.54
C SER A 157 13.35 -3.70 22.56
N GLY A 158 13.17 -3.03 21.42
CA GLY A 158 13.24 -1.56 21.35
C GLY A 158 14.63 -0.98 21.65
N ARG A 159 15.72 -1.78 21.59
CA ARG A 159 17.08 -1.25 21.72
C ARG A 159 17.31 -0.26 20.58
N LYS A 160 17.69 0.95 20.92
CA LYS A 160 18.08 1.98 19.95
C LYS A 160 19.56 1.77 19.61
N LEU A 161 19.86 1.66 18.33
CA LEU A 161 21.22 1.66 17.79
C LEU A 161 21.49 3.05 17.23
N GLY A 162 22.56 3.68 17.65
CA GLY A 162 23.04 4.93 17.08
C GLY A 162 23.84 4.64 15.81
N ILE A 163 23.48 5.27 14.70
CA ILE A 163 24.19 5.19 13.41
C ILE A 163 24.59 6.59 13.02
N SER A 164 25.89 6.83 12.94
CA SER A 164 26.47 8.02 12.36
C SER A 164 26.88 7.75 10.93
N THR A 165 26.66 8.69 10.03
CA THR A 165 26.96 8.52 8.59
C THR A 165 27.67 9.77 8.08
N TYR A 166 28.77 9.57 7.35
CA TYR A 166 29.40 10.56 6.49
C TYR A 166 29.30 10.11 5.04
N PHE A 167 28.78 10.98 4.16
CA PHE A 167 28.55 10.68 2.76
C PHE A 167 28.98 11.85 1.87
N GLU A 168 29.72 11.54 0.82
CA GLU A 168 30.08 12.48 -0.24
C GLU A 168 29.16 12.27 -1.45
N GLY A 169 28.28 13.24 -1.72
CA GLY A 169 27.32 13.19 -2.82
C GLY A 169 27.98 13.39 -4.19
N ASN A 170 27.36 12.81 -5.21
CA ASN A 170 27.75 12.96 -6.60
C ASN A 170 26.54 13.03 -7.54
N ASN A 171 25.50 13.78 -7.10
CA ASN A 171 24.26 13.97 -7.82
C ASN A 171 24.46 14.72 -9.15
N ILE A 172 23.51 14.58 -10.08
CA ILE A 172 23.36 15.38 -11.27
C ILE A 172 22.11 16.22 -11.12
N ILE A 173 22.21 17.54 -11.23
CA ILE A 173 21.09 18.45 -11.06
C ILE A 173 20.95 19.29 -12.33
N VAL A 174 19.76 19.26 -12.96
CA VAL A 174 19.47 20.07 -14.14
C VAL A 174 18.39 21.08 -13.77
N TYR A 175 18.73 22.36 -13.87
CA TYR A 175 17.77 23.44 -13.70
C TYR A 175 17.32 23.95 -15.09
N ILE A 176 16.03 23.96 -15.35
CA ILE A 176 15.39 24.50 -16.54
C ILE A 176 14.65 25.75 -16.12
N ARG A 177 15.02 26.89 -16.66
CA ARG A 177 14.46 28.18 -16.29
C ARG A 177 12.99 28.31 -16.69
N GLY A 178 12.16 28.76 -15.76
CA GLY A 178 10.75 29.10 -16.00
C GLY A 178 10.58 30.55 -16.49
N THR A 179 9.48 30.81 -17.18
CA THR A 179 9.16 32.16 -17.68
C THR A 179 8.84 33.18 -16.57
N GLU A 180 8.52 32.74 -15.38
CA GLU A 180 8.25 33.58 -14.19
C GLU A 180 9.42 33.61 -13.20
N ASP A 181 10.56 32.97 -13.52
CA ASP A 181 11.73 32.94 -12.66
C ASP A 181 12.54 34.24 -12.77
N GLU A 182 13.34 34.50 -11.76
CA GLU A 182 14.23 35.66 -11.75
C GLU A 182 15.29 35.57 -12.84
N GLU A 183 15.65 36.69 -13.46
CA GLU A 183 16.63 36.74 -14.54
C GLU A 183 18.07 36.50 -14.04
N GLU A 184 18.37 36.75 -12.75
CA GLU A 184 19.71 36.65 -12.18
C GLU A 184 20.06 35.19 -11.83
N ASP A 185 21.37 34.90 -11.79
CA ASP A 185 21.92 33.60 -11.35
C ASP A 185 21.89 33.51 -9.82
N TRP A 186 20.72 33.43 -9.25
CA TRP A 186 20.45 33.46 -7.80
C TRP A 186 21.15 32.36 -6.99
N TRP A 187 21.60 31.30 -7.62
CA TRP A 187 22.34 30.19 -6.98
C TRP A 187 23.84 30.52 -6.78
N LYS A 188 24.37 31.56 -7.40
CA LYS A 188 25.74 31.99 -7.16
C LYS A 188 25.87 32.58 -5.77
N PRO A 189 26.94 32.26 -5.04
CA PRO A 189 27.16 32.83 -3.71
C PRO A 189 27.17 34.37 -3.79
N LEU A 190 26.26 34.95 -3.00
CA LEU A 190 26.20 36.39 -2.80
C LEU A 190 27.20 36.80 -1.71
N PRO A 191 27.71 38.07 -1.71
CA PRO A 191 28.48 38.56 -0.60
C PRO A 191 27.77 38.31 0.75
N PRO A 192 28.50 38.04 1.84
CA PRO A 192 27.91 37.73 3.12
C PRO A 192 27.07 38.94 3.56
N TYR A 193 25.79 38.78 3.75
CA TYR A 193 24.78 39.74 4.27
C TYR A 193 23.55 39.99 3.38
N THR A 194 23.40 39.37 2.19
CA THR A 194 22.17 39.47 1.42
C THR A 194 21.42 38.13 1.37
N HIS A 195 20.48 37.93 2.28
CA HIS A 195 19.50 36.85 2.15
C HIS A 195 18.43 37.20 1.11
N ARG A 196 18.66 36.87 -0.15
CA ARG A 196 17.59 36.94 -1.16
C ARG A 196 16.69 35.72 -1.00
N LEU A 197 15.40 35.98 -0.78
CA LEU A 197 14.37 34.97 -0.99
C LEU A 197 14.19 34.81 -2.51
N HIS A 198 14.42 33.61 -3.01
CA HIS A 198 14.49 33.30 -4.45
C HIS A 198 13.09 33.16 -5.06
N GLY A 199 12.42 34.27 -5.33
CA GLY A 199 11.21 34.34 -6.11
C GLY A 199 10.07 33.47 -5.60
N LYS A 200 9.37 32.83 -6.52
CA LYS A 200 8.22 31.93 -6.24
C LYS A 200 8.60 30.46 -6.11
N GLY A 201 9.87 30.12 -6.33
CA GLY A 201 10.37 28.74 -6.35
C GLY A 201 9.95 27.92 -7.56
N GLY A 202 10.60 26.77 -7.73
CA GLY A 202 10.40 25.83 -8.82
C GLY A 202 9.83 24.47 -8.38
N VAL A 203 9.68 23.58 -9.32
CA VAL A 203 9.18 22.22 -9.10
C VAL A 203 10.30 21.23 -9.41
N MET A 204 10.58 20.36 -8.47
CA MET A 204 11.58 19.30 -8.61
C MET A 204 10.94 17.99 -9.05
N VAL A 205 11.58 17.28 -9.98
CA VAL A 205 11.38 15.84 -10.21
C VAL A 205 12.65 15.13 -9.78
N ASN A 206 12.50 14.04 -9.06
CA ASN A 206 13.59 13.25 -8.51
C ASN A 206 13.50 11.80 -8.96
N ALA A 207 14.65 11.19 -9.25
CA ALA A 207 14.83 9.77 -9.51
C ALA A 207 16.27 9.40 -9.12
N HIS A 208 16.50 8.18 -8.63
CA HIS A 208 17.85 7.71 -8.32
C HIS A 208 18.41 6.82 -9.42
N PHE A 209 19.71 6.93 -9.69
CA PHE A 209 20.34 6.16 -10.76
C PHE A 209 21.22 5.02 -10.25
N ASP A 210 21.32 4.80 -8.96
CA ASP A 210 21.94 3.61 -8.41
C ASP A 210 20.93 2.45 -8.36
N SER A 211 21.42 1.23 -8.51
CA SER A 211 20.64 0.00 -8.31
C SER A 211 21.12 -0.74 -7.09
N VAL A 212 20.35 -1.72 -6.61
CA VAL A 212 20.91 -2.71 -5.69
C VAL A 212 21.98 -3.56 -6.37
N SER A 213 22.89 -4.11 -5.59
CA SER A 213 23.98 -4.96 -6.12
C SER A 213 23.51 -6.27 -6.78
N THR A 214 22.26 -6.66 -6.62
CA THR A 214 21.65 -7.89 -7.16
C THR A 214 20.53 -7.65 -8.17
N GLY A 215 20.24 -6.40 -8.52
CA GLY A 215 19.21 -5.98 -9.48
C GLY A 215 19.77 -5.06 -10.55
N TYR A 216 19.28 -5.20 -11.78
CA TYR A 216 19.67 -4.30 -12.88
C TYR A 216 19.03 -2.89 -12.77
N GLY A 217 18.09 -2.69 -11.85
CA GLY A 217 17.47 -1.39 -11.61
C GLY A 217 16.68 -0.84 -12.80
N ALA A 218 16.06 -1.71 -13.62
CA ALA A 218 15.31 -1.22 -14.78
C ALA A 218 14.03 -0.49 -14.35
N THR A 219 13.33 -1.01 -13.34
CA THR A 219 12.15 -0.37 -12.79
C THR A 219 12.48 0.44 -11.54
N ASP A 220 13.48 0.00 -10.79
CA ASP A 220 13.94 0.58 -9.54
C ASP A 220 15.36 1.18 -9.68
N ASP A 221 15.57 2.45 -10.06
CA ASP A 221 14.55 3.41 -10.53
C ASP A 221 14.85 3.86 -11.97
N GLY A 222 15.34 2.95 -12.83
CA GLY A 222 15.68 3.26 -14.23
C GLY A 222 14.52 3.89 -15.01
N MET A 223 13.27 3.43 -14.78
CA MET A 223 12.09 4.07 -15.38
C MET A 223 11.88 5.49 -14.89
N GLY A 224 12.14 5.79 -13.64
CA GLY A 224 12.12 7.14 -13.09
C GLY A 224 13.20 8.01 -13.72
N VAL A 225 14.42 7.51 -13.82
CA VAL A 225 15.56 8.21 -14.45
C VAL A 225 15.25 8.57 -15.89
N VAL A 226 14.81 7.63 -16.73
CA VAL A 226 14.51 7.94 -18.13
C VAL A 226 13.25 8.80 -18.29
N THR A 227 12.30 8.71 -17.36
CA THR A 227 11.18 9.66 -17.27
C THR A 227 11.69 11.06 -16.98
N ALA A 228 12.62 11.23 -16.04
CA ALA A 228 13.24 12.50 -15.72
C ALA A 228 14.03 13.08 -16.92
N LEU A 229 14.76 12.26 -17.68
CA LEU A 229 15.42 12.67 -18.91
C LEU A 229 14.42 13.15 -19.98
N GLN A 230 13.30 12.44 -20.15
CA GLN A 230 12.24 12.87 -21.08
C GLN A 230 11.53 14.14 -20.61
N LEU A 231 11.46 14.42 -19.30
CA LEU A 231 10.98 15.70 -18.78
C LEU A 231 11.95 16.84 -19.09
N VAL A 232 13.29 16.61 -19.04
CA VAL A 232 14.28 17.58 -19.54
C VAL A 232 13.97 17.89 -21.00
N LYS A 233 13.82 16.85 -21.83
CA LYS A 233 13.50 17.01 -23.25
C LYS A 233 12.20 17.76 -23.47
N TYR A 234 11.15 17.40 -22.74
CA TYR A 234 9.82 18.00 -22.87
C TYR A 234 9.83 19.50 -22.55
N PHE A 235 10.36 19.90 -21.37
CA PHE A 235 10.34 21.30 -20.93
C PHE A 235 11.33 22.21 -21.69
N THR A 236 12.30 21.63 -22.37
CA THR A 236 13.24 22.35 -23.23
C THR A 236 12.80 22.35 -24.70
N THR A 237 11.76 21.61 -25.08
CA THR A 237 11.16 21.67 -26.41
C THR A 237 10.47 23.02 -26.61
N PRO A 238 10.70 23.72 -27.77
CA PRO A 238 10.07 25.01 -28.07
C PRO A 238 8.53 24.93 -27.95
N GLY A 239 7.95 25.80 -27.12
CA GLY A 239 6.52 25.87 -26.83
C GLY A 239 6.08 25.15 -25.55
N ASN A 240 6.94 24.37 -24.89
CA ASN A 240 6.66 23.70 -23.62
C ASN A 240 7.38 24.35 -22.44
N THR A 241 7.97 25.52 -22.62
CA THR A 241 8.69 26.23 -21.54
C THR A 241 7.80 26.39 -20.31
N PRO A 242 8.24 25.94 -19.12
CA PRO A 242 7.42 25.99 -17.90
C PRO A 242 7.27 27.42 -17.38
N LYS A 243 6.22 27.74 -16.65
CA LYS A 243 6.09 29.03 -15.98
C LYS A 243 7.04 29.18 -14.82
N ARG A 244 7.13 28.15 -13.97
CA ARG A 244 8.11 28.02 -12.88
C ARG A 244 9.22 27.10 -13.30
N GLY A 245 10.44 27.39 -12.86
CA GLY A 245 11.59 26.53 -13.14
C GLY A 245 11.39 25.10 -12.72
N VAL A 246 11.97 24.22 -13.51
CA VAL A 246 12.00 22.78 -13.24
C VAL A 246 13.39 22.39 -12.79
N ILE A 247 13.47 21.65 -11.70
CA ILE A 247 14.71 21.02 -11.22
C ILE A 247 14.57 19.53 -11.50
N VAL A 248 15.51 18.95 -12.23
CA VAL A 248 15.63 17.51 -12.39
C VAL A 248 16.80 17.05 -11.53
N LEU A 249 16.52 16.26 -10.51
CA LEU A 249 17.50 15.68 -9.62
C LEU A 249 17.67 14.20 -9.97
N LEU A 250 18.83 13.83 -10.50
CA LEU A 250 19.26 12.46 -10.63
C LEU A 250 20.23 12.18 -9.48
N ASN A 251 19.76 11.53 -8.44
CA ASN A 251 20.53 11.30 -7.24
C ASN A 251 21.16 9.91 -7.21
N ASN A 252 22.08 9.67 -6.26
CA ASN A 252 22.87 8.46 -6.16
C ASN A 252 23.01 8.01 -4.70
N GLY A 253 22.99 6.72 -4.45
CA GLY A 253 23.08 6.16 -3.09
C GLY A 253 21.73 6.18 -2.34
N GLU A 254 20.63 6.12 -3.06
CA GLU A 254 19.29 5.94 -2.47
C GLU A 254 19.21 4.60 -1.76
N GLU A 255 19.57 3.52 -2.45
CA GLU A 255 19.47 2.13 -2.07
C GLU A 255 20.22 1.74 -0.76
N ASP A 256 21.20 2.53 -0.39
CA ASP A 256 22.00 2.33 0.81
C ASP A 256 21.57 3.23 1.99
N GLY A 257 20.57 4.12 1.77
CA GLY A 257 20.02 4.94 2.84
C GLY A 257 19.63 6.35 2.48
N LEU A 258 19.10 6.58 1.29
CA LEU A 258 18.58 7.86 0.78
C LEU A 258 19.68 8.95 0.78
N TYR A 259 20.93 8.57 0.49
CA TYR A 259 22.08 9.43 0.73
C TYR A 259 22.17 10.58 -0.25
N GLY A 260 21.87 10.34 -1.53
CA GLY A 260 21.88 11.38 -2.56
C GLY A 260 20.85 12.47 -2.31
N ALA A 261 19.62 12.08 -1.92
CA ALA A 261 18.58 13.03 -1.54
C ALA A 261 18.98 13.88 -0.33
N LYS A 262 19.63 13.27 0.67
CA LYS A 262 20.14 14.00 1.84
C LYS A 262 21.27 14.95 1.46
N ALA A 263 22.19 14.53 0.59
CA ALA A 263 23.28 15.38 0.09
C ALA A 263 22.74 16.57 -0.71
N PHE A 264 21.69 16.38 -1.53
CA PHE A 264 21.03 17.47 -2.27
C PHE A 264 20.58 18.62 -1.36
N LEU A 265 20.17 18.34 -0.13
CA LEU A 265 19.73 19.37 0.80
C LEU A 265 20.84 20.37 1.18
N SER A 266 22.09 20.04 0.96
CA SER A 266 23.23 20.96 1.11
C SER A 266 23.51 21.78 -0.15
N HIS A 267 22.88 21.47 -1.28
CA HIS A 267 23.01 22.19 -2.54
C HIS A 267 22.16 23.47 -2.55
N PRO A 268 22.62 24.60 -3.13
CA PRO A 268 21.84 25.84 -3.21
C PRO A 268 20.46 25.69 -3.86
N MET A 269 20.30 24.79 -4.84
CA MET A 269 19.02 24.52 -5.49
C MET A 269 17.96 23.98 -4.53
N ALA A 270 18.33 23.36 -3.41
CA ALA A 270 17.40 22.90 -2.39
C ALA A 270 16.54 24.06 -1.81
N THR A 271 17.07 25.29 -1.77
CA THR A 271 16.34 26.46 -1.28
C THR A 271 15.25 26.94 -2.24
N PHE A 272 15.32 26.54 -3.52
CA PHE A 272 14.40 26.94 -4.58
C PHE A 272 13.21 25.97 -4.74
N VAL A 273 13.28 24.76 -4.19
CA VAL A 273 12.22 23.75 -4.33
C VAL A 273 10.95 24.20 -3.62
N HIS A 274 9.88 24.37 -4.39
CA HIS A 274 8.54 24.68 -3.89
C HIS A 274 7.67 23.42 -3.75
N ALA A 275 7.72 22.55 -4.75
CA ALA A 275 7.03 21.27 -4.78
C ALA A 275 7.89 20.22 -5.47
N PHE A 276 7.64 18.94 -5.23
CA PHE A 276 8.38 17.85 -5.84
C PHE A 276 7.51 16.68 -6.29
N LEU A 277 8.03 15.96 -7.28
CA LEU A 277 7.56 14.65 -7.73
C LEU A 277 8.73 13.67 -7.56
N ASN A 278 8.57 12.69 -6.66
CA ASN A 278 9.49 11.57 -6.52
C ASN A 278 9.01 10.43 -7.40
N LEU A 279 9.91 9.87 -8.20
CA LEU A 279 9.70 8.68 -9.01
C LEU A 279 10.44 7.52 -8.35
N GLU A 280 9.89 6.29 -8.46
CA GLU A 280 10.40 5.18 -7.69
C GLU A 280 9.96 3.82 -8.23
N GLY A 281 10.66 2.74 -7.82
CA GLY A 281 10.29 1.37 -8.10
C GLY A 281 10.27 0.49 -6.86
N ALA A 282 9.11 -0.07 -6.50
CA ALA A 282 9.01 -1.08 -5.45
C ALA A 282 8.49 -2.43 -5.97
N GLY A 283 8.50 -2.60 -7.28
CA GLY A 283 8.14 -3.78 -8.06
C GLY A 283 8.81 -3.69 -9.43
N ALA A 284 8.72 -4.70 -10.27
CA ALA A 284 9.37 -4.72 -11.58
C ALA A 284 8.34 -4.65 -12.72
N GLY A 285 7.97 -3.45 -13.13
CA GLY A 285 6.99 -3.20 -14.20
C GLY A 285 5.59 -2.94 -13.68
N GLY A 286 4.55 -3.32 -14.44
CA GLY A 286 3.16 -3.06 -14.09
C GLY A 286 2.74 -1.59 -14.26
N ARG A 287 1.89 -1.11 -13.37
CA ARG A 287 1.37 0.27 -13.37
C ARG A 287 1.98 1.06 -12.20
N ALA A 288 2.53 2.24 -12.50
CA ALA A 288 2.95 3.15 -11.44
C ALA A 288 1.73 3.72 -10.70
N MET A 289 1.80 3.79 -9.37
CA MET A 289 0.73 4.33 -8.55
C MET A 289 1.22 5.45 -7.62
N LEU A 290 0.32 6.32 -7.22
CA LEU A 290 0.59 7.29 -6.16
C LEU A 290 0.66 6.57 -4.82
N PHE A 291 1.84 6.47 -4.23
CA PHE A 291 2.08 5.85 -2.92
C PHE A 291 1.72 6.80 -1.79
N ARG A 292 2.26 8.01 -1.87
CA ARG A 292 2.16 9.03 -0.83
C ARG A 292 1.98 10.42 -1.45
N SER A 293 1.37 11.30 -0.70
CA SER A 293 1.27 12.71 -1.00
C SER A 293 1.28 13.52 0.29
N THR A 294 1.91 14.67 0.29
CA THR A 294 1.95 15.54 1.44
C THR A 294 0.60 16.20 1.74
N ASP A 295 -0.17 16.50 0.70
CA ASP A 295 -1.42 17.24 0.83
C ASP A 295 -2.35 17.15 -0.40
N SER A 296 -3.61 17.55 -0.22
CA SER A 296 -4.64 17.49 -1.25
C SER A 296 -4.39 18.44 -2.43
N GLU A 297 -3.66 19.51 -2.23
CA GLU A 297 -3.40 20.51 -3.25
C GLU A 297 -2.43 19.96 -4.32
N VAL A 298 -1.32 19.34 -3.90
CA VAL A 298 -0.37 18.68 -4.83
C VAL A 298 -0.95 17.40 -5.42
N THR A 299 -1.78 16.66 -4.67
CA THR A 299 -2.45 15.45 -5.19
C THR A 299 -3.34 15.75 -6.41
N ARG A 300 -3.93 16.94 -6.49
CA ARG A 300 -4.74 17.36 -7.65
C ARG A 300 -3.93 17.42 -8.95
N ALA A 301 -2.62 17.61 -8.87
CA ALA A 301 -1.75 17.56 -10.03
C ALA A 301 -1.71 16.14 -10.62
N TYR A 302 -1.48 15.13 -9.78
CA TYR A 302 -1.48 13.73 -10.21
C TYR A 302 -2.86 13.26 -10.72
N ALA A 303 -3.94 13.82 -10.19
CA ALA A 303 -5.30 13.53 -10.69
C ALA A 303 -5.53 13.98 -12.14
N LYS A 304 -4.57 14.71 -12.78
CA LYS A 304 -4.58 15.07 -14.20
C LYS A 304 -3.93 14.01 -15.09
N ALA A 305 -3.28 13.03 -14.50
CA ALA A 305 -2.73 11.91 -15.26
C ALA A 305 -3.80 11.25 -16.13
N PRO A 306 -3.45 10.74 -17.33
CA PRO A 306 -4.40 10.04 -18.20
C PRO A 306 -5.00 8.79 -17.56
N HIS A 307 -4.20 8.11 -16.75
CA HIS A 307 -4.58 6.88 -16.06
C HIS A 307 -4.11 6.93 -14.59
N PRO A 308 -4.70 7.82 -13.76
CA PRO A 308 -4.29 7.94 -12.38
C PRO A 308 -4.63 6.67 -11.61
N LEU A 309 -3.68 6.17 -10.82
CA LEU A 309 -3.84 4.97 -10.00
C LEU A 309 -3.40 5.26 -8.56
N GLY A 310 -4.15 4.78 -7.58
CA GLY A 310 -3.75 4.83 -6.19
C GLY A 310 -4.88 5.10 -5.19
N THR A 311 -4.59 4.85 -3.93
CA THR A 311 -5.50 5.11 -2.81
C THR A 311 -4.71 5.66 -1.63
N VAL A 312 -5.30 6.60 -0.88
CA VAL A 312 -4.68 7.17 0.32
C VAL A 312 -4.41 6.13 1.42
N VAL A 313 -5.03 4.95 1.33
CA VAL A 313 -4.77 3.84 2.26
C VAL A 313 -3.30 3.39 2.23
N SER A 314 -2.62 3.50 1.07
CA SER A 314 -1.17 3.26 0.97
C SER A 314 -0.38 4.25 1.84
N ALA A 315 -0.69 5.55 1.74
CA ALA A 315 -0.05 6.58 2.56
C ALA A 315 -0.30 6.39 4.06
N ASP A 316 -1.51 5.97 4.45
CA ASP A 316 -1.83 5.60 5.83
C ASP A 316 -1.04 4.36 6.28
N GLY A 317 -0.81 3.40 5.39
CA GLY A 317 0.03 2.21 5.64
C GLY A 317 1.47 2.57 5.99
N PHE A 318 2.07 3.51 5.27
CA PHE A 318 3.40 4.08 5.60
C PHE A 318 3.36 4.85 6.93
N ALA A 319 2.39 5.73 7.12
CA ALA A 319 2.29 6.57 8.33
C ALA A 319 2.08 5.75 9.61
N LEU A 320 1.42 4.60 9.53
CA LEU A 320 1.17 3.68 10.63
C LEU A 320 2.27 2.60 10.80
N GLY A 321 3.30 2.60 9.94
CA GLY A 321 4.42 1.66 10.01
C GLY A 321 4.10 0.22 9.55
N PHE A 322 2.99 0.02 8.83
CA PHE A 322 2.69 -1.26 8.19
C PHE A 322 3.58 -1.51 6.96
N ILE A 323 3.93 -0.44 6.24
CA ILE A 323 4.90 -0.44 5.15
C ILE A 323 6.17 0.21 5.69
N ARG A 324 7.30 -0.49 5.61
CA ARG A 324 8.57 -0.09 6.24
C ARG A 324 9.65 0.32 5.25
N SER A 325 9.46 0.05 3.94
CA SER A 325 10.34 0.57 2.91
C SER A 325 10.14 2.08 2.80
N GLU A 326 11.23 2.82 2.65
CA GLU A 326 11.21 4.27 2.47
C GLU A 326 11.78 4.62 1.09
N THR A 327 11.49 5.81 0.60
CA THR A 327 12.00 6.40 -0.64
C THR A 327 12.50 7.81 -0.35
N ASP A 328 13.14 8.46 -1.28
CA ASP A 328 13.63 9.83 -1.14
C ASP A 328 12.53 10.85 -0.74
N TYR A 329 11.28 10.51 -0.99
CA TYR A 329 10.12 11.30 -0.55
C TYR A 329 10.18 11.68 0.93
N VAL A 330 10.65 10.78 1.82
CA VAL A 330 10.69 11.07 3.26
C VAL A 330 11.71 12.14 3.60
N VAL A 331 12.82 12.20 2.88
CA VAL A 331 13.87 13.21 3.04
C VAL A 331 13.30 14.58 2.67
N PHE A 332 12.68 14.70 1.51
CA PHE A 332 12.10 15.95 1.03
C PHE A 332 10.91 16.40 1.89
N ARG A 333 10.07 15.47 2.33
CA ARG A 333 8.96 15.76 3.24
C ARG A 333 9.45 16.23 4.61
N ALA A 334 10.50 15.62 5.15
CA ALA A 334 11.08 16.02 6.45
C ALA A 334 11.65 17.44 6.39
N GLU A 335 12.18 17.84 5.22
CA GLU A 335 12.65 19.20 4.95
C GLU A 335 11.50 20.23 4.77
N GLY A 336 10.25 19.78 4.78
CA GLY A 336 9.07 20.63 4.64
C GLY A 336 8.65 20.88 3.18
N TYR A 337 9.22 20.18 2.20
CA TYR A 337 8.75 20.28 0.82
C TYR A 337 7.40 19.59 0.67
N ARG A 338 6.63 20.05 -0.31
CA ARG A 338 5.31 19.52 -0.66
C ARG A 338 5.40 18.71 -1.94
N GLY A 339 4.94 17.47 -1.93
CA GLY A 339 5.12 16.65 -3.11
C GLY A 339 4.41 15.31 -3.08
N LEU A 340 4.76 14.54 -4.08
CA LEU A 340 4.15 13.28 -4.49
C LEU A 340 5.23 12.20 -4.57
N ASP A 341 4.85 10.97 -4.25
CA ASP A 341 5.65 9.75 -4.37
C ASP A 341 4.93 8.78 -5.29
N VAL A 342 5.44 8.57 -6.49
CA VAL A 342 4.86 7.73 -7.54
C VAL A 342 5.78 6.56 -7.81
N ALA A 343 5.31 5.35 -7.58
CA ALA A 343 6.14 4.17 -7.67
C ALA A 343 5.45 2.99 -8.35
N PHE A 344 6.25 2.11 -8.98
CA PHE A 344 5.80 0.76 -9.32
C PHE A 344 5.76 -0.09 -8.04
N TRP A 345 4.84 -1.06 -7.97
CA TRP A 345 4.60 -1.82 -6.75
C TRP A 345 4.40 -3.31 -6.97
N GLU A 346 4.15 -3.73 -8.19
CA GLU A 346 3.83 -5.11 -8.58
C GLU A 346 4.43 -5.44 -9.95
N PRO A 347 5.01 -6.64 -10.12
CA PRO A 347 5.23 -7.72 -9.15
C PRO A 347 6.42 -7.49 -8.24
N ARG A 348 6.22 -7.58 -6.91
CA ARG A 348 7.29 -7.36 -5.93
C ARG A 348 8.28 -8.53 -5.86
N ALA A 349 7.93 -9.72 -6.35
CA ALA A 349 8.85 -10.85 -6.40
C ALA A 349 10.13 -10.57 -7.19
N ARG A 350 10.08 -9.66 -8.16
CA ARG A 350 11.22 -9.27 -9.02
C ARG A 350 12.04 -8.12 -8.45
N TYR A 351 11.46 -7.33 -7.57
CA TYR A 351 12.10 -6.18 -6.93
C TYR A 351 13.39 -6.59 -6.22
N HIS A 352 14.49 -5.88 -6.47
CA HIS A 352 15.82 -6.14 -5.94
C HIS A 352 16.42 -7.49 -6.38
N THR A 353 16.04 -8.01 -7.53
CA THR A 353 16.58 -9.26 -8.12
C THR A 353 17.05 -9.04 -9.56
N ASP A 354 17.72 -10.02 -10.12
CA ASP A 354 18.14 -10.06 -11.53
C ASP A 354 16.97 -10.00 -12.54
N GLN A 355 15.72 -10.13 -12.10
CA GLN A 355 14.54 -9.94 -12.92
C GLN A 355 14.00 -8.49 -12.93
N ASP A 356 14.62 -7.56 -12.25
CA ASP A 356 14.38 -6.14 -12.46
C ASP A 356 15.22 -5.62 -13.63
N ASP A 357 14.93 -6.15 -14.81
CA ASP A 357 15.60 -5.88 -16.07
C ASP A 357 14.61 -5.40 -17.15
N ALA A 358 15.11 -4.89 -18.27
CA ALA A 358 14.27 -4.42 -19.38
C ALA A 358 13.42 -5.51 -20.04
N LYS A 359 13.69 -6.82 -19.82
CA LYS A 359 12.92 -7.93 -20.41
C LYS A 359 11.66 -8.23 -19.62
N HIS A 360 11.67 -7.97 -18.32
CA HIS A 360 10.56 -8.26 -17.42
C HIS A 360 9.65 -7.05 -17.14
N THR A 361 9.89 -5.94 -17.83
CA THR A 361 9.04 -4.76 -17.83
C THR A 361 8.50 -4.46 -19.23
N SER A 362 7.85 -3.32 -19.46
CA SER A 362 7.24 -3.01 -20.74
C SER A 362 7.29 -1.53 -21.10
N ARG A 363 7.23 -1.22 -22.41
CA ARG A 363 7.07 0.14 -22.90
C ARG A 363 5.76 0.78 -22.43
N ASP A 364 4.73 -0.01 -22.19
CA ASP A 364 3.45 0.45 -21.66
C ASP A 364 3.59 0.89 -20.20
N SER A 365 4.37 0.16 -19.40
CA SER A 365 4.72 0.54 -18.02
C SER A 365 5.49 1.86 -17.98
N LEU A 366 6.52 2.00 -18.82
CA LEU A 366 7.28 3.24 -18.94
C LEU A 366 6.37 4.40 -19.36
N TRP A 367 5.51 4.20 -20.37
CA TRP A 367 4.55 5.23 -20.80
C TRP A 367 3.57 5.62 -19.70
N HIS A 368 3.14 4.65 -18.90
CA HIS A 368 2.22 4.92 -17.78
C HIS A 368 2.83 5.91 -16.78
N MET A 369 4.09 5.70 -16.35
CA MET A 369 4.81 6.61 -15.47
C MET A 369 5.11 7.95 -16.16
N LEU A 370 5.64 7.93 -17.39
CA LEU A 370 6.03 9.11 -18.14
C LEU A 370 4.83 10.04 -18.39
N SER A 371 3.71 9.52 -18.88
CA SER A 371 2.51 10.32 -19.18
C SER A 371 1.88 10.92 -17.92
N ALA A 372 1.91 10.18 -16.81
CA ALA A 372 1.45 10.66 -15.51
C ALA A 372 2.37 11.79 -14.98
N SER A 373 3.69 11.61 -15.12
CA SER A 373 4.69 12.57 -14.68
C SER A 373 4.63 13.88 -15.47
N VAL A 374 4.49 13.81 -16.80
CA VAL A 374 4.33 15.01 -17.64
C VAL A 374 3.09 15.79 -17.24
N ALA A 375 1.92 15.15 -17.16
CA ALA A 375 0.66 15.82 -16.79
C ALA A 375 0.73 16.44 -15.38
N THR A 376 1.42 15.75 -14.45
CA THR A 376 1.63 16.23 -13.07
C THR A 376 2.54 17.44 -13.04
N MET A 377 3.68 17.37 -13.71
CA MET A 377 4.67 18.46 -13.76
C MET A 377 4.15 19.69 -14.50
N GLU A 378 3.42 19.50 -15.61
CA GLU A 378 2.73 20.62 -16.30
C GLU A 378 1.76 21.36 -15.37
N TYR A 379 0.97 20.59 -14.60
CA TYR A 379 0.03 21.21 -13.66
C TYR A 379 0.76 21.92 -12.53
N LEU A 380 1.77 21.32 -11.91
CA LEU A 380 2.54 21.90 -10.80
C LEU A 380 3.26 23.19 -11.24
N THR A 381 3.87 23.21 -12.42
CA THR A 381 4.61 24.38 -12.95
C THR A 381 3.69 25.50 -13.40
N SER A 382 2.47 25.20 -13.86
CA SER A 382 1.53 26.18 -14.43
C SER A 382 0.60 26.83 -13.41
N HIS A 383 0.24 26.13 -12.33
CA HIS A 383 -0.78 26.56 -11.35
C HIS A 383 -0.16 27.23 -10.12
N THR A 384 0.65 28.25 -10.35
CA THR A 384 1.51 28.92 -9.35
C THR A 384 0.75 29.57 -8.18
N LYS A 385 -0.52 29.93 -8.35
CA LYS A 385 -1.32 30.62 -7.31
C LYS A 385 -1.94 29.65 -6.27
N GLN A 386 -2.13 28.38 -6.61
CA GLN A 386 -2.85 27.43 -5.76
C GLN A 386 -2.02 26.91 -4.59
N PHE A 387 -0.70 26.99 -4.69
CA PHE A 387 0.23 26.45 -3.69
C PHE A 387 0.69 27.49 -2.66
N VAL A 388 0.51 28.78 -2.95
CA VAL A 388 0.84 29.86 -2.02
C VAL A 388 -0.34 30.07 -1.07
N GLY A 389 -0.38 29.30 0.02
CA GLY A 389 -1.37 29.53 1.08
C GLY A 389 -1.03 30.78 1.89
N PRO A 390 -2.03 31.45 2.53
CA PRO A 390 -1.82 32.63 3.38
C PRO A 390 -0.99 32.34 4.63
N ARG A 391 -0.68 31.12 4.93
CA ARG A 391 0.12 30.65 6.06
C ARG A 391 1.37 29.95 5.53
N GLY A 392 2.30 30.73 5.00
CA GLY A 392 3.60 30.19 4.58
C GLY A 392 4.33 29.55 5.76
N ASP A 393 5.05 28.47 5.46
CA ASP A 393 6.01 27.94 6.40
C ASP A 393 7.16 28.93 6.54
N HIS A 394 7.57 29.21 7.78
CA HIS A 394 8.58 30.22 8.07
C HIS A 394 10.00 29.63 8.13
N ALA A 395 10.28 28.59 7.34
CA ALA A 395 11.63 28.08 7.23
C ALA A 395 12.55 29.21 6.70
N THR A 396 13.47 29.64 7.53
CA THR A 396 14.47 30.67 7.17
C THR A 396 15.31 30.17 5.99
N GLY A 397 15.41 30.98 4.95
CA GLY A 397 16.27 30.70 3.80
C GLY A 397 15.66 29.87 2.66
N LYS A 398 14.37 29.51 2.74
CA LYS A 398 13.66 28.75 1.68
C LYS A 398 12.50 29.54 1.09
N VAL A 399 12.12 29.16 -0.13
CA VAL A 399 10.92 29.67 -0.78
C VAL A 399 9.68 29.28 0.01
N LYS A 400 8.78 30.23 0.21
CA LYS A 400 7.50 29.99 0.89
C LYS A 400 6.62 29.08 0.05
N ASN A 401 6.30 27.88 0.53
CA ASN A 401 5.49 26.89 -0.17
C ASN A 401 4.06 26.74 0.38
N GLY A 402 3.70 27.50 1.40
CA GLY A 402 2.40 27.41 2.07
C GLY A 402 2.23 26.12 2.88
N ARG A 403 1.13 26.04 3.62
CA ARG A 403 0.78 24.85 4.39
C ARG A 403 -0.30 24.06 3.66
N GLY A 404 0.00 22.82 3.29
CA GLY A 404 -0.95 21.90 2.66
C GLY A 404 -2.07 21.43 3.59
N SER A 405 -3.14 20.91 3.00
CA SER A 405 -4.27 20.30 3.70
C SER A 405 -4.23 18.78 3.52
N ASN A 406 -4.26 18.00 4.62
CA ASN A 406 -4.32 16.54 4.50
C ASN A 406 -5.42 16.11 3.51
N GLY A 407 -5.06 15.25 2.59
CA GLY A 407 -5.90 14.81 1.48
C GLY A 407 -6.52 13.44 1.71
N VAL A 408 -7.68 13.23 1.08
CA VAL A 408 -8.27 11.93 0.83
C VAL A 408 -8.30 11.76 -0.69
N TRP A 409 -7.78 10.65 -1.18
CA TRP A 409 -7.73 10.40 -2.61
C TRP A 409 -7.81 8.90 -2.92
N PHE A 410 -8.47 8.59 -4.01
CA PHE A 410 -8.58 7.25 -4.57
C PHE A 410 -8.98 7.34 -6.04
N ASP A 411 -8.53 6.41 -6.84
CA ASP A 411 -8.96 6.33 -8.23
C ASP A 411 -10.24 5.51 -8.41
N LEU A 412 -10.85 5.63 -9.55
CA LEU A 412 -11.97 4.82 -10.02
C LEU A 412 -11.61 4.25 -11.39
N PHE A 413 -11.43 2.94 -11.45
CA PHE A 413 -11.07 2.17 -12.66
C PHE A 413 -9.82 2.69 -13.40
N GLY A 414 -8.88 3.34 -12.69
CA GLY A 414 -7.71 3.96 -13.32
C GLY A 414 -8.05 4.98 -14.41
N LYS A 415 -9.21 5.63 -14.34
CA LYS A 415 -9.69 6.64 -15.31
C LYS A 415 -9.83 8.02 -14.71
N THR A 416 -10.15 8.09 -13.46
CA THR A 416 -10.33 9.35 -12.73
C THR A 416 -9.95 9.18 -11.29
N MET A 417 -9.51 10.26 -10.64
CA MET A 417 -9.12 10.26 -9.23
C MET A 417 -9.95 11.30 -8.46
N ALA A 418 -10.60 10.84 -7.41
CA ALA A 418 -11.27 11.70 -6.45
C ALA A 418 -10.22 12.29 -5.49
N VAL A 419 -10.25 13.61 -5.29
CA VAL A 419 -9.33 14.30 -4.36
C VAL A 419 -10.11 15.33 -3.56
N PHE A 420 -10.11 15.21 -2.24
CA PHE A 420 -10.74 16.17 -1.33
C PHE A 420 -10.00 16.22 0.02
N ARG A 421 -10.34 17.18 0.87
CA ARG A 421 -9.65 17.38 2.15
C ARG A 421 -10.12 16.40 3.21
N LEU A 422 -9.21 15.91 4.05
CA LEU A 422 -9.54 15.07 5.21
C LEU A 422 -10.58 15.74 6.13
N ARG A 423 -10.53 17.08 6.28
CA ARG A 423 -11.53 17.83 7.05
C ARG A 423 -12.95 17.69 6.48
N THR A 424 -13.09 17.54 5.17
CA THR A 424 -14.39 17.28 4.51
C THR A 424 -14.88 15.87 4.83
N LEU A 425 -13.99 14.87 4.81
CA LEU A 425 -14.31 13.50 5.22
C LEU A 425 -14.80 13.48 6.67
N PHE A 426 -14.05 14.10 7.57
CA PHE A 426 -14.42 14.18 8.99
C PHE A 426 -15.81 14.83 9.20
N ALA A 427 -16.12 15.90 8.46
CA ALA A 427 -17.43 16.52 8.51
C ALA A 427 -18.55 15.56 8.02
N TRP A 428 -18.30 14.79 6.96
CA TRP A 428 -19.24 13.75 6.49
C TRP A 428 -19.39 12.63 7.51
N SER A 429 -18.30 12.15 8.11
CA SER A 429 -18.30 11.13 9.16
C SER A 429 -19.20 11.56 10.32
N LEU A 430 -18.99 12.76 10.86
CA LEU A 430 -19.82 13.32 11.94
C LEU A 430 -21.29 13.50 11.54
N THR A 431 -21.54 13.98 10.32
CA THR A 431 -22.90 14.15 9.83
C THR A 431 -23.64 12.81 9.79
N ILE A 432 -23.01 11.76 9.24
CA ILE A 432 -23.61 10.43 9.17
C ILE A 432 -23.78 9.84 10.57
N LEU A 433 -22.80 9.98 11.47
CA LEU A 433 -22.87 9.48 12.83
C LEU A 433 -24.04 10.09 13.63
N ILE A 434 -24.33 11.36 13.42
CA ILE A 434 -25.37 12.09 14.17
C ILE A 434 -26.73 12.01 13.47
N ALA A 435 -26.79 12.35 12.17
CA ALA A 435 -28.05 12.48 11.47
C ALA A 435 -28.72 11.13 11.17
N SER A 436 -27.93 10.09 10.82
CA SER A 436 -28.51 8.83 10.41
C SER A 436 -29.29 8.10 11.53
N PRO A 437 -28.81 7.96 12.78
CA PRO A 437 -29.61 7.36 13.84
C PRO A 437 -30.84 8.20 14.19
N LEU A 438 -30.73 9.54 14.18
CA LEU A 438 -31.86 10.41 14.45
C LEU A 438 -32.96 10.24 13.41
N VAL A 439 -32.63 10.15 12.13
CA VAL A 439 -33.60 9.93 11.04
C VAL A 439 -34.26 8.56 11.19
N LEU A 440 -33.49 7.48 11.45
CA LEU A 440 -34.06 6.15 11.66
C LEU A 440 -34.95 6.08 12.90
N MET A 441 -34.59 6.77 13.99
CA MET A 441 -35.41 6.89 15.19
C MET A 441 -36.71 7.67 14.89
N LEU A 442 -36.63 8.77 14.13
CA LEU A 442 -37.80 9.52 13.73
C LEU A 442 -38.80 8.68 12.91
N VAL A 443 -38.31 7.93 11.91
CA VAL A 443 -39.13 7.02 11.10
C VAL A 443 -39.73 5.91 11.97
N SER A 444 -38.97 5.35 12.88
CA SER A 444 -39.45 4.33 13.83
C SER A 444 -40.54 4.89 14.75
N TYR A 445 -40.40 6.16 15.24
CA TYR A 445 -41.40 6.85 16.01
C TYR A 445 -42.69 7.08 15.21
N LEU A 446 -42.57 7.51 13.95
CA LEU A 446 -43.73 7.73 13.07
C LEU A 446 -44.48 6.42 12.79
N LEU A 447 -43.78 5.32 12.59
CA LEU A 447 -44.35 3.98 12.45
C LEU A 447 -45.09 3.54 13.73
N ALA A 448 -44.48 3.76 14.89
CA ALA A 448 -45.10 3.46 16.17
C ALA A 448 -46.38 4.27 16.40
N ARG A 449 -46.35 5.58 16.07
CA ARG A 449 -47.52 6.48 16.19
C ARG A 449 -48.68 6.08 15.26
N GLN A 450 -48.33 5.44 14.09
CA GLN A 450 -49.36 4.94 13.17
C GLN A 450 -49.79 3.51 13.45
N ASP A 451 -49.32 2.90 14.56
CA ASP A 451 -49.54 1.50 14.93
C ASP A 451 -49.03 0.50 13.86
N LYS A 452 -47.97 0.82 13.16
CA LYS A 452 -47.35 0.01 12.10
C LYS A 452 -45.93 -0.46 12.42
N TYR A 453 -45.46 -0.26 13.65
CA TYR A 453 -44.15 -0.71 14.11
C TYR A 453 -44.21 -2.17 14.51
N TYR A 454 -43.93 -3.07 13.53
CA TYR A 454 -43.95 -4.52 13.71
C TYR A 454 -42.64 -5.11 14.25
N LEU A 455 -41.55 -4.35 14.19
CA LEU A 455 -40.26 -4.79 14.72
C LEU A 455 -40.40 -5.05 16.22
N PHE A 456 -39.94 -6.27 16.62
CA PHE A 456 -40.03 -6.73 18.02
C PHE A 456 -41.45 -6.81 18.61
N ALA A 457 -42.48 -6.75 17.79
CA ALA A 457 -43.84 -6.86 18.28
C ALA A 457 -44.11 -8.28 18.84
N GLY A 458 -44.60 -8.31 20.06
CA GLY A 458 -45.03 -9.57 20.75
C GLY A 458 -46.49 -9.89 20.50
N ALA A 459 -47.18 -10.34 21.55
CA ALA A 459 -48.63 -10.56 21.57
C ALA A 459 -49.37 -9.23 21.90
N VAL A 460 -50.44 -8.95 21.18
CA VAL A 460 -51.31 -7.77 21.35
C VAL A 460 -52.71 -8.29 21.68
N LYS A 461 -53.36 -7.68 22.70
CA LYS A 461 -54.77 -7.96 23.04
C LYS A 461 -55.69 -7.06 22.23
N PRO A 462 -56.86 -7.58 21.75
CA PRO A 462 -57.89 -6.79 21.15
C PRO A 462 -58.43 -5.76 22.16
N GLU A 463 -58.76 -4.56 21.72
CA GLU A 463 -59.35 -3.53 22.57
C GLU A 463 -60.81 -3.92 22.86
N GLY A 464 -61.18 -4.07 24.15
CA GLY A 464 -62.56 -4.29 24.59
C GLY A 464 -63.01 -5.73 24.78
N HIS A 465 -62.17 -6.71 24.57
CA HIS A 465 -62.54 -8.15 24.80
C HIS A 465 -61.61 -8.83 25.84
N GLU A 466 -62.19 -9.73 26.67
CA GLU A 466 -61.43 -10.62 27.57
C GLU A 466 -60.66 -11.77 26.80
N SER A 467 -60.54 -11.64 25.52
CA SER A 467 -60.02 -12.66 24.63
C SER A 467 -58.50 -12.84 24.70
N GLU A 468 -57.99 -14.03 24.23
CA GLU A 468 -56.59 -14.35 24.19
C GLU A 468 -55.76 -13.37 23.32
N ALA A 469 -54.54 -13.07 23.75
CA ALA A 469 -53.64 -12.17 23.03
C ALA A 469 -53.13 -12.80 21.72
N VAL A 470 -53.31 -12.10 20.60
CA VAL A 470 -52.85 -12.54 19.27
C VAL A 470 -51.35 -12.26 19.13
N SER A 471 -50.54 -13.27 18.82
CA SER A 471 -49.10 -13.16 18.65
C SER A 471 -48.75 -12.68 17.24
N LEU A 472 -48.15 -11.48 17.11
CA LEU A 472 -47.68 -10.89 15.83
C LEU A 472 -46.36 -11.45 15.36
N LYS A 473 -45.66 -12.19 16.25
CA LYS A 473 -44.36 -12.81 15.95
C LYS A 473 -43.29 -11.90 15.29
N GLY A 474 -43.30 -10.61 15.65
CA GLY A 474 -42.43 -9.58 15.11
C GLY A 474 -40.93 -9.82 15.41
N TRP A 475 -40.59 -10.50 16.53
CA TRP A 475 -39.21 -10.88 16.89
C TRP A 475 -38.58 -11.91 15.95
N ARG A 476 -39.38 -12.49 15.08
CA ARG A 476 -38.92 -13.56 14.23
C ARG A 476 -37.79 -13.11 13.31
N GLY A 477 -36.65 -13.76 13.39
CA GLY A 477 -35.49 -13.47 12.56
C GLY A 477 -34.61 -12.30 13.02
N ALA A 478 -34.94 -11.63 14.15
CA ALA A 478 -34.22 -10.42 14.62
C ALA A 478 -32.70 -10.63 14.79
N PHE A 479 -32.24 -11.76 15.28
CA PHE A 479 -30.82 -12.03 15.57
C PHE A 479 -30.12 -12.96 14.57
N ARG A 480 -30.79 -13.37 13.49
CA ARG A 480 -30.20 -14.27 12.50
C ARG A 480 -28.97 -13.68 11.86
N PHE A 481 -29.08 -12.44 11.39
CA PHE A 481 -28.00 -11.80 10.64
C PHE A 481 -26.70 -11.68 11.44
N PRO A 482 -26.65 -11.11 12.65
CA PRO A 482 -25.39 -10.99 13.40
C PRO A 482 -24.81 -12.35 13.78
N ILE A 483 -25.63 -13.34 14.13
CA ILE A 483 -25.15 -14.69 14.45
C ILE A 483 -24.51 -15.35 13.23
N VAL A 484 -25.18 -15.31 12.08
CA VAL A 484 -24.67 -15.90 10.84
C VAL A 484 -23.41 -15.16 10.37
N LEU A 485 -23.36 -13.84 10.49
CA LEU A 485 -22.18 -13.03 10.13
C LEU A 485 -20.97 -13.42 10.99
N ILE A 486 -21.15 -13.54 12.30
CA ILE A 486 -20.09 -13.93 13.24
C ILE A 486 -19.58 -15.35 12.92
N ILE A 487 -20.49 -16.31 12.74
CA ILE A 487 -20.09 -17.71 12.44
C ILE A 487 -19.36 -17.78 11.09
N SER A 488 -19.93 -17.19 10.04
CA SER A 488 -19.32 -17.22 8.71
C SER A 488 -17.98 -16.48 8.67
N GLY A 489 -17.88 -15.34 9.36
CA GLY A 489 -16.64 -14.60 9.50
C GLY A 489 -15.58 -15.40 10.27
N ALA A 490 -15.93 -15.99 11.40
CA ALA A 490 -15.02 -16.81 12.20
C ALA A 490 -14.47 -18.01 11.42
N ILE A 491 -15.32 -18.69 10.63
CA ILE A 491 -14.89 -19.81 9.78
C ILE A 491 -13.93 -19.32 8.68
N THR A 492 -14.21 -18.17 8.05
CA THR A 492 -13.37 -17.59 7.00
C THR A 492 -12.01 -17.17 7.55
N PHE A 493 -11.96 -16.49 8.70
CA PHE A 493 -10.69 -16.18 9.37
C PHE A 493 -9.98 -17.45 9.88
N GLY A 494 -10.72 -18.47 10.31
CA GLY A 494 -10.18 -19.79 10.66
C GLY A 494 -9.43 -20.44 9.50
N ALA A 495 -9.94 -20.32 8.27
CA ALA A 495 -9.26 -20.81 7.08
C ALA A 495 -7.95 -20.04 6.79
N ALA A 496 -7.88 -18.74 7.10
CA ALA A 496 -6.62 -17.97 7.02
C ALA A 496 -5.54 -18.54 7.97
N PHE A 497 -5.91 -18.88 9.20
CA PHE A 497 -4.99 -19.54 10.15
C PHE A 497 -4.59 -20.96 9.68
N LEU A 498 -5.51 -21.68 9.05
CA LEU A 498 -5.22 -23.00 8.47
C LEU A 498 -4.15 -22.90 7.39
N LEU A 499 -4.30 -21.98 6.40
CA LEU A 499 -3.32 -21.78 5.35
C LEU A 499 -1.95 -21.34 5.91
N ARG A 500 -1.93 -20.38 6.85
CA ARG A 500 -0.69 -20.00 7.52
C ARG A 500 0.06 -21.19 8.13
N LYS A 501 -0.67 -22.19 8.65
CA LYS A 501 -0.06 -23.35 9.30
C LYS A 501 0.48 -24.38 8.30
N PHE A 502 -0.24 -24.65 7.21
CA PHE A 502 0.06 -25.73 6.27
C PHE A 502 0.83 -25.29 5.04
N ASN A 503 0.54 -24.10 4.51
CA ASN A 503 1.22 -23.55 3.34
C ASN A 503 1.30 -22.01 3.46
N PRO A 504 2.21 -21.49 4.30
CA PRO A 504 2.20 -20.08 4.70
C PRO A 504 2.51 -19.09 3.58
N LEU A 505 3.10 -19.54 2.46
CA LEU A 505 3.54 -18.70 1.36
C LEU A 505 2.75 -18.94 0.06
N ILE A 506 1.71 -19.78 0.06
CA ILE A 506 0.93 -20.04 -1.16
C ILE A 506 0.32 -18.77 -1.77
N VAL A 507 0.00 -17.77 -0.95
CA VAL A 507 -0.51 -16.47 -1.42
C VAL A 507 0.49 -15.74 -2.31
N TYR A 508 1.77 -16.04 -2.20
CA TYR A 508 2.87 -15.39 -2.93
C TYR A 508 2.76 -15.54 -4.46
N SER A 509 2.46 -16.75 -4.93
CA SER A 509 2.27 -17.02 -6.37
C SER A 509 0.81 -17.20 -6.77
N SER A 510 -0.09 -17.42 -5.82
CA SER A 510 -1.46 -17.88 -6.07
C SER A 510 -2.49 -17.05 -5.33
N GLN A 511 -2.33 -15.72 -5.31
CA GLN A 511 -3.24 -14.79 -4.60
C GLN A 511 -4.71 -15.00 -4.98
N TYR A 512 -5.03 -15.20 -6.26
CA TYR A 512 -6.41 -15.40 -6.72
C TYR A 512 -7.02 -16.74 -6.29
N ALA A 513 -6.20 -17.78 -6.10
CA ALA A 513 -6.68 -19.04 -5.52
C ALA A 513 -7.07 -18.86 -4.03
N VAL A 514 -6.29 -18.08 -3.28
CA VAL A 514 -6.59 -17.74 -1.87
C VAL A 514 -7.82 -16.82 -1.79
N TRP A 515 -7.94 -15.82 -2.67
CA TRP A 515 -9.13 -14.96 -2.78
C TRP A 515 -10.38 -15.78 -3.07
N SER A 516 -10.33 -16.63 -4.11
CA SER A 516 -11.45 -17.48 -4.52
C SER A 516 -11.87 -18.44 -3.41
N MET A 517 -10.92 -19.00 -2.66
CA MET A 517 -11.19 -19.85 -1.52
C MET A 517 -11.93 -19.08 -0.40
N SER A 518 -11.40 -17.93 0.02
CA SER A 518 -11.97 -17.13 1.11
C SER A 518 -13.35 -16.59 0.78
N LEU A 519 -13.51 -16.05 -0.45
CA LEU A 519 -14.78 -15.51 -0.95
C LEU A 519 -15.84 -16.60 -1.05
N SER A 520 -15.48 -17.76 -1.65
CA SER A 520 -16.38 -18.89 -1.84
C SER A 520 -16.78 -19.50 -0.49
N LEU A 521 -15.86 -19.63 0.45
CA LEU A 521 -16.12 -20.13 1.79
C LEU A 521 -17.13 -19.26 2.54
N PHE A 522 -16.86 -17.94 2.60
CA PHE A 522 -17.76 -17.01 3.27
C PHE A 522 -19.15 -17.03 2.63
N PHE A 523 -19.22 -16.97 1.28
CA PHE A 523 -20.47 -16.99 0.54
C PHE A 523 -21.27 -18.28 0.85
N CYS A 524 -20.66 -19.44 0.75
CA CYS A 524 -21.32 -20.73 0.97
C CYS A 524 -21.82 -20.88 2.41
N VAL A 525 -20.98 -20.58 3.39
CA VAL A 525 -21.38 -20.72 4.81
C VAL A 525 -22.51 -19.76 5.15
N PHE A 526 -22.37 -18.49 4.73
CA PHE A 526 -23.40 -17.48 4.98
C PHE A 526 -24.72 -17.84 4.30
N TRP A 527 -24.68 -18.25 3.02
CA TRP A 527 -25.87 -18.68 2.29
C TRP A 527 -26.53 -19.90 2.95
N PHE A 528 -25.76 -20.93 3.27
CA PHE A 528 -26.28 -22.17 3.88
C PHE A 528 -27.00 -21.88 5.19
N LEU A 529 -26.39 -21.14 6.07
CA LEU A 529 -26.99 -20.77 7.36
C LEU A 529 -28.25 -19.90 7.17
N MET A 530 -28.20 -18.91 6.27
CA MET A 530 -29.36 -18.02 6.02
C MET A 530 -30.50 -18.75 5.32
N ALA A 531 -30.20 -19.54 4.29
CA ALA A 531 -31.20 -20.34 3.59
C ALA A 531 -31.82 -21.37 4.52
N GLY A 532 -31.02 -22.06 5.35
CA GLY A 532 -31.49 -23.01 6.35
C GLY A 532 -32.40 -22.34 7.40
N CYS A 533 -31.98 -21.20 7.95
CA CYS A 533 -32.83 -20.44 8.88
C CYS A 533 -34.14 -19.98 8.24
N ASN A 534 -34.10 -19.56 6.97
CA ASN A 534 -35.30 -19.14 6.24
C ASN A 534 -36.21 -20.32 5.89
N PHE A 535 -35.62 -21.49 5.57
CA PHE A 535 -36.36 -22.71 5.27
C PHE A 535 -37.11 -23.21 6.50
N VAL A 536 -36.42 -23.30 7.65
CA VAL A 536 -37.03 -23.79 8.90
C VAL A 536 -38.13 -22.84 9.40
N ARG A 537 -37.87 -21.54 9.35
CA ARG A 537 -38.80 -20.54 9.90
C ARG A 537 -38.72 -19.20 9.14
N PRO A 538 -39.41 -19.02 8.01
CA PRO A 538 -39.36 -17.81 7.19
C PRO A 538 -39.76 -16.55 8.00
N SER A 539 -39.16 -15.40 7.69
CA SER A 539 -39.44 -14.11 8.36
C SER A 539 -39.60 -12.97 7.34
N ALA A 540 -40.73 -12.31 7.38
CA ALA A 540 -41.04 -11.15 6.54
C ALA A 540 -40.14 -9.95 6.83
N LEU A 541 -39.70 -9.77 8.07
CA LEU A 541 -38.84 -8.67 8.52
C LEU A 541 -37.34 -8.95 8.40
N HIS A 542 -36.96 -10.13 7.88
CA HIS A 542 -35.56 -10.53 7.82
C HIS A 542 -34.66 -9.47 7.19
N ARG A 543 -35.06 -8.91 6.03
CA ARG A 543 -34.30 -7.92 5.29
C ARG A 543 -34.10 -6.63 6.10
N VAL A 544 -35.16 -6.14 6.74
CA VAL A 544 -35.10 -4.94 7.57
C VAL A 544 -34.16 -5.15 8.77
N TYR A 545 -34.28 -6.32 9.43
CA TYR A 545 -33.39 -6.66 10.54
C TYR A 545 -31.93 -6.75 10.09
N ALA A 546 -31.63 -7.37 8.94
CA ALA A 546 -30.28 -7.46 8.41
C ALA A 546 -29.70 -6.05 8.17
N LEU A 547 -30.45 -5.14 7.53
CA LEU A 547 -30.02 -3.77 7.28
C LEU A 547 -29.83 -2.96 8.57
N LEU A 548 -30.70 -3.14 9.57
CA LEU A 548 -30.56 -2.47 10.87
C LEU A 548 -29.32 -2.97 11.64
N TRP A 549 -29.02 -4.28 11.60
CA TRP A 549 -27.80 -4.79 12.18
C TRP A 549 -26.55 -4.34 11.44
N MET A 550 -26.58 -4.32 10.10
CA MET A 550 -25.48 -3.73 9.31
C MET A 550 -25.27 -2.27 9.70
N PHE A 551 -26.37 -1.50 9.87
CA PHE A 551 -26.31 -0.11 10.30
C PHE A 551 -25.66 0.02 11.69
N ALA A 552 -26.07 -0.79 12.67
CA ALA A 552 -25.55 -0.72 14.04
C ALA A 552 -24.06 -1.09 14.10
N LEU A 553 -23.66 -2.15 13.41
CA LEU A 553 -22.25 -2.59 13.36
C LEU A 553 -21.40 -1.58 12.60
N GLY A 554 -21.87 -1.11 11.44
CA GLY A 554 -21.18 -0.11 10.64
C GLY A 554 -21.05 1.25 11.36
N TRP A 555 -22.06 1.62 12.17
CA TRP A 555 -22.00 2.83 12.99
C TRP A 555 -20.90 2.76 14.05
N ILE A 556 -20.72 1.60 14.71
CA ILE A 556 -19.62 1.38 15.67
C ILE A 556 -18.25 1.49 14.97
N VAL A 557 -18.12 0.87 13.79
CA VAL A 557 -16.89 0.96 12.98
C VAL A 557 -16.60 2.41 12.57
N LEU A 558 -17.64 3.16 12.16
CA LEU A 558 -17.51 4.56 11.77
C LEU A 558 -17.11 5.46 12.95
N VAL A 559 -17.56 5.19 14.17
CA VAL A 559 -17.07 5.89 15.38
C VAL A 559 -15.56 5.70 15.52
N GLY A 560 -15.07 4.47 15.40
CA GLY A 560 -13.64 4.18 15.41
C GLY A 560 -12.90 4.92 14.30
N ALA A 561 -13.35 4.82 13.05
CA ALA A 561 -12.76 5.51 11.89
C ALA A 561 -12.69 7.03 12.10
N THR A 562 -13.76 7.66 12.63
CA THR A 562 -13.80 9.10 12.90
C THR A 562 -12.76 9.52 13.96
N VAL A 563 -12.52 8.67 14.97
CA VAL A 563 -11.46 8.92 15.97
C VAL A 563 -10.07 8.84 15.31
N PHE A 564 -9.84 7.89 14.41
CA PHE A 564 -8.60 7.79 13.66
C PHE A 564 -8.40 8.97 12.70
N GLU A 565 -9.46 9.44 12.03
CA GLU A 565 -9.43 10.65 11.19
C GLU A 565 -9.01 11.89 11.98
N ASP A 566 -9.53 12.05 13.20
CA ASP A 566 -9.22 13.22 14.02
C ASP A 566 -7.84 13.14 14.69
N ARG A 567 -7.53 12.04 15.40
CA ARG A 567 -6.33 11.93 16.23
C ARG A 567 -5.08 11.57 15.45
N TYR A 568 -5.20 10.60 14.52
CA TYR A 568 -4.06 10.05 13.79
C TYR A 568 -3.97 10.54 12.36
N LYS A 569 -4.93 11.39 11.92
CA LYS A 569 -5.00 11.93 10.55
C LYS A 569 -5.09 10.85 9.46
N VAL A 570 -5.62 9.68 9.79
CA VAL A 570 -5.85 8.57 8.86
C VAL A 570 -6.95 8.95 7.87
N SER A 571 -6.64 8.86 6.59
CA SER A 571 -7.52 9.29 5.51
C SER A 571 -8.28 8.16 4.83
N GLY A 572 -7.88 6.90 5.04
CA GLY A 572 -8.53 5.69 4.50
C GLY A 572 -9.92 5.41 5.05
N GLY A 573 -10.37 6.16 6.05
CA GLY A 573 -11.71 6.10 6.64
C GLY A 573 -12.84 6.33 5.64
N TYR A 574 -12.58 6.89 4.45
CA TYR A 574 -13.59 7.17 3.43
C TYR A 574 -14.40 5.92 3.02
N ILE A 575 -13.79 4.73 3.03
CA ILE A 575 -14.45 3.46 2.73
C ILE A 575 -15.61 3.24 3.70
N PHE A 576 -15.37 3.43 5.00
CA PHE A 576 -16.39 3.22 6.05
C PHE A 576 -17.48 4.27 6.01
N VAL A 577 -17.13 5.53 5.69
CA VAL A 577 -18.10 6.64 5.56
C VAL A 577 -19.08 6.35 4.43
N PHE A 578 -18.61 6.01 3.25
CA PHE A 578 -19.46 5.70 2.09
C PHE A 578 -20.28 4.43 2.32
N TYR A 579 -19.67 3.42 2.92
CA TYR A 579 -20.36 2.17 3.23
C TYR A 579 -21.51 2.42 4.21
N GLN A 580 -21.28 3.18 5.29
CA GLN A 580 -22.30 3.51 6.28
C GLN A 580 -23.42 4.39 5.69
N ALA A 581 -23.09 5.31 4.79
CA ALA A 581 -24.08 6.11 4.07
C ALA A 581 -25.00 5.22 3.21
N ALA A 582 -24.45 4.27 2.48
CA ALA A 582 -25.20 3.32 1.67
C ALA A 582 -26.10 2.41 2.54
N ILE A 583 -25.58 1.90 3.65
CA ILE A 583 -26.33 1.08 4.61
C ILE A 583 -27.47 1.89 5.24
N PHE A 584 -27.19 3.13 5.63
CA PHE A 584 -28.20 4.03 6.19
C PHE A 584 -29.38 4.23 5.21
N LEU A 585 -29.09 4.54 3.95
CA LEU A 585 -30.13 4.73 2.92
C LEU A 585 -30.93 3.45 2.70
N ALA A 586 -30.29 2.29 2.64
CA ALA A 586 -30.96 1.01 2.49
C ALA A 586 -31.83 0.65 3.71
N ALA A 587 -31.35 0.92 4.93
CA ALA A 587 -32.10 0.73 6.18
C ALA A 587 -33.29 1.69 6.28
N PHE A 588 -33.11 2.96 5.87
CA PHE A 588 -34.15 3.94 5.79
C PHE A 588 -35.31 3.48 4.87
N ILE A 589 -35.00 3.01 3.66
CA ILE A 589 -35.97 2.42 2.73
C ILE A 589 -36.65 1.22 3.38
N GLY A 590 -35.89 0.33 4.06
CA GLY A 590 -36.44 -0.82 4.75
C GLY A 590 -37.42 -0.47 5.87
N LEU A 591 -37.21 0.62 6.61
CA LEU A 591 -38.18 1.12 7.58
C LEU A 591 -39.41 1.78 6.87
N CYS A 592 -39.17 2.50 5.77
CA CYS A 592 -40.28 3.13 5.01
C CYS A 592 -41.22 2.08 4.40
N GLU A 593 -40.76 0.90 4.03
CA GLU A 593 -41.59 -0.21 3.56
C GLU A 593 -42.66 -0.60 4.57
N LEU A 594 -42.40 -0.46 5.86
CA LEU A 594 -43.35 -0.85 6.93
C LEU A 594 -44.57 0.05 6.96
N PHE A 595 -44.56 1.25 6.33
CA PHE A 595 -45.76 2.07 6.20
C PHE A 595 -46.84 1.43 5.29
N ALA A 596 -46.45 0.49 4.42
CA ALA A 596 -47.40 -0.27 3.59
C ALA A 596 -48.20 -1.31 4.39
N LEU A 597 -47.72 -1.69 5.57
CA LEU A 597 -48.39 -2.68 6.41
C LEU A 597 -49.70 -2.15 6.99
N PRO A 598 -50.69 -3.04 7.27
CA PRO A 598 -51.92 -2.68 8.02
C PRO A 598 -51.56 -2.20 9.45
N LYS A 599 -52.47 -1.50 10.10
CA LYS A 599 -52.32 -1.22 11.53
C LYS A 599 -52.39 -2.52 12.35
N LYS A 600 -51.58 -2.62 13.42
CA LYS A 600 -51.55 -3.84 14.23
C LYS A 600 -52.90 -4.22 14.83
N ASN A 601 -53.66 -3.23 15.31
CA ASN A 601 -54.98 -3.43 15.88
C ASN A 601 -55.93 -4.08 14.86
N LEU A 602 -55.94 -3.64 13.59
CA LEU A 602 -56.82 -4.22 12.55
C LEU A 602 -56.44 -5.71 12.25
N VAL A 603 -55.19 -6.06 12.37
CA VAL A 603 -54.73 -7.46 12.18
C VAL A 603 -55.17 -8.33 13.37
N VAL A 604 -55.15 -7.76 14.57
CA VAL A 604 -55.56 -8.45 15.79
C VAL A 604 -57.07 -8.66 15.81
N GLU A 605 -57.85 -7.64 15.43
CA GLU A 605 -59.31 -7.72 15.26
C GLU A 605 -59.69 -8.79 14.23
N ALA A 606 -59.09 -8.74 13.01
CA ALA A 606 -59.37 -9.74 11.97
C ALA A 606 -58.96 -11.17 12.36
N ALA A 607 -57.92 -11.35 13.15
CA ALA A 607 -57.52 -12.69 13.66
C ALA A 607 -58.49 -13.19 14.76
N HIS A 608 -59.09 -12.29 15.53
CA HIS A 608 -60.11 -12.60 16.50
C HIS A 608 -61.40 -13.05 15.84
N ASP A 609 -61.89 -12.28 14.84
CA ASP A 609 -63.08 -12.59 14.07
C ASP A 609 -62.98 -13.96 13.35
N GLU A 610 -61.76 -14.29 12.83
CA GLU A 610 -61.52 -15.65 12.27
C GLU A 610 -61.58 -16.75 13.34
N HIS A 611 -61.17 -16.49 14.60
CA HIS A 611 -61.25 -17.45 15.68
C HIS A 611 -62.70 -17.65 16.15
N GLU A 612 -63.46 -16.58 16.37
CA GLU A 612 -64.89 -16.66 16.73
C GLU A 612 -65.72 -17.35 15.65
N ALA A 613 -65.43 -17.09 14.36
CA ALA A 613 -66.10 -17.74 13.26
C ALA A 613 -65.82 -19.24 13.21
N ARG A 614 -64.62 -19.70 13.62
CA ARG A 614 -64.27 -21.10 13.73
C ARG A 614 -64.92 -21.78 14.93
N ASP A 615 -64.91 -21.14 16.08
CA ASP A 615 -65.50 -21.71 17.30
C ASP A 615 -67.06 -21.71 17.17
N GLY A 616 -67.65 -20.80 16.41
CA GLY A 616 -69.07 -20.83 16.07
C GLY A 616 -69.48 -21.95 15.10
N PHE A 617 -68.54 -22.43 14.26
CA PHE A 617 -68.78 -23.58 13.37
C PHE A 617 -68.68 -24.92 14.08
N ASP A 618 -67.86 -25.02 15.13
CA ASP A 618 -67.74 -26.23 15.95
C ASP A 618 -68.83 -26.36 17.04
N ALA A 619 -69.64 -25.26 17.19
CA ALA A 619 -70.76 -25.23 18.18
C ALA A 619 -72.15 -25.55 17.61
N VAL A 620 -72.25 -26.12 16.39
CA VAL A 620 -73.59 -26.62 15.89
C VAL A 620 -73.94 -27.94 16.64
N PRO A 621 -75.04 -27.97 17.48
CA PRO A 621 -75.38 -29.13 18.16
C PRO A 621 -75.87 -30.22 17.16
N HIS A 622 -75.29 -31.39 17.24
CA HIS A 622 -75.88 -32.59 16.61
C HIS A 622 -77.26 -32.82 17.19
N SER A 623 -78.29 -32.45 16.42
CA SER A 623 -79.62 -32.91 16.69
C SER A 623 -79.78 -34.35 16.32
N ASP A 624 -80.07 -35.16 17.31
CA ASP A 624 -80.48 -36.55 17.17
C ASP A 624 -81.64 -36.73 16.16
N ALA A 625 -81.42 -37.43 15.07
CA ALA A 625 -82.47 -37.98 14.20
C ALA A 625 -82.44 -39.44 14.22
N ILE A 626 -83.55 -39.98 14.71
CA ILE A 626 -84.03 -41.33 15.02
C ILE A 626 -83.98 -42.21 13.77
N ILE A 627 -83.60 -43.46 14.02
CA ILE A 627 -83.60 -44.68 13.27
C ILE A 627 -84.91 -44.87 12.44
N SER A 628 -84.74 -45.28 11.21
CA SER A 628 -85.74 -46.23 10.55
C SER A 628 -84.96 -47.27 9.71
N THR A 629 -85.25 -48.53 10.11
CA THR A 629 -84.86 -49.79 9.52
C THR A 629 -85.46 -50.00 8.12
N GLY A 630 -84.76 -50.62 7.24
CA GLY A 630 -85.32 -51.16 5.97
C GLY A 630 -84.26 -52.04 5.28
N ASP A 631 -84.45 -53.33 5.38
CA ASP A 631 -83.78 -54.43 4.70
C ASP A 631 -83.82 -54.31 3.18
N ALA A 632 -82.78 -54.75 2.50
CA ALA A 632 -82.82 -55.68 1.36
C ALA A 632 -81.32 -55.90 0.85
N GLN A 633 -81.00 -56.97 0.78
CA GLN A 633 -80.36 -58.15 0.23
C GLN A 633 -79.76 -58.02 -1.15
N GLU A 634 -78.59 -58.66 -1.29
CA GLU A 634 -77.97 -59.31 -2.47
C GLU A 634 -77.37 -58.43 -3.57
N ASP A 635 -76.11 -58.63 -4.06
CA ASP A 635 -75.37 -59.79 -4.54
C ASP A 635 -73.91 -59.34 -4.86
N SER A 636 -72.98 -60.32 -4.60
CA SER A 636 -71.59 -60.23 -5.09
C SER A 636 -71.48 -60.47 -6.61
N PRO A 637 -70.35 -60.14 -7.33
CA PRO A 637 -69.19 -61.03 -7.19
C PRO A 637 -67.82 -60.37 -7.25
N GLU A 638 -66.85 -61.09 -6.77
CA GLU A 638 -65.41 -60.95 -6.80
C GLU A 638 -64.84 -60.55 -8.15
N ALA A 639 -63.85 -59.74 -8.12
CA ALA A 639 -62.72 -59.74 -9.06
C ALA A 639 -61.45 -59.19 -8.37
N ASP A 640 -60.52 -60.10 -8.15
CA ASP A 640 -59.13 -59.84 -7.84
C ASP A 640 -58.52 -58.88 -8.79
N ARG A 641 -57.79 -57.88 -8.29
CA ARG A 641 -56.59 -57.25 -8.95
C ARG A 641 -55.68 -56.73 -7.88
N ASP A 642 -54.51 -57.35 -7.79
CA ASP A 642 -53.29 -56.88 -7.18
C ASP A 642 -52.90 -55.56 -7.86
N ASP A 643 -52.93 -54.46 -7.11
CA ASP A 643 -52.24 -53.20 -7.50
C ASP A 643 -51.17 -52.89 -6.45
N GLU A 644 -49.91 -53.16 -6.81
CA GLU A 644 -48.74 -52.69 -6.06
C GLU A 644 -48.77 -51.14 -5.99
N PRO A 645 -48.39 -50.54 -4.84
CA PRO A 645 -48.41 -49.09 -4.66
C PRO A 645 -47.33 -48.39 -5.51
N SER A 646 -47.76 -47.54 -6.44
CA SER A 646 -46.86 -46.71 -7.21
C SER A 646 -46.26 -45.57 -6.34
N GLU A 647 -45.02 -45.14 -6.66
CA GLU A 647 -44.25 -44.08 -5.93
C GLU A 647 -44.94 -42.73 -5.82
N THR A 648 -46.16 -42.56 -6.24
CA THR A 648 -46.94 -41.31 -6.23
C THR A 648 -48.07 -41.27 -5.18
N THR A 649 -48.24 -42.32 -4.37
CA THR A 649 -49.30 -42.34 -3.36
C THR A 649 -48.89 -41.54 -2.12
N PRO A 650 -49.64 -40.51 -1.70
CA PRO A 650 -49.26 -39.70 -0.52
C PRO A 650 -49.51 -40.45 0.77
N LEU A 651 -48.45 -40.78 1.47
CA LEU A 651 -48.41 -41.37 2.81
C LEU A 651 -48.89 -40.36 3.86
N VAL A 652 -50.16 -40.00 3.98
CA VAL A 652 -50.77 -39.54 5.23
C VAL A 652 -52.23 -39.11 5.00
N GLY A 653 -53.13 -39.92 5.41
CA GLY A 653 -54.45 -39.50 5.87
C GLY A 653 -54.51 -39.67 7.40
N GLY A 654 -54.64 -38.55 8.10
CA GLY A 654 -54.79 -38.59 9.53
C GLY A 654 -54.86 -37.21 10.14
N ASN A 655 -55.98 -36.77 10.66
CA ASN A 655 -56.13 -35.59 11.51
C ASN A 655 -55.32 -35.77 12.80
N GLY A 656 -54.12 -35.11 12.86
CA GLY A 656 -53.31 -35.05 14.05
C GLY A 656 -52.63 -33.69 14.14
N HIS A 657 -52.60 -33.08 15.31
CA HIS A 657 -51.89 -31.87 15.64
C HIS A 657 -50.50 -31.82 15.01
N GLN A 658 -50.38 -31.06 13.92
CA GLN A 658 -49.09 -30.85 13.27
C GLN A 658 -48.24 -29.89 14.15
N SER A 659 -47.10 -30.40 14.63
CA SER A 659 -46.10 -29.56 15.25
C SER A 659 -45.71 -28.42 14.31
N THR A 660 -45.53 -27.23 14.86
CA THR A 660 -45.12 -26.02 14.10
C THR A 660 -43.87 -26.18 13.24
N LEU A 661 -43.06 -27.21 13.48
CA LEU A 661 -41.87 -27.58 12.70
C LEU A 661 -42.22 -28.24 11.35
N GLY A 662 -43.23 -29.06 11.29
CA GLY A 662 -43.62 -29.81 10.08
C GLY A 662 -44.35 -28.96 9.05
N ALA A 663 -45.17 -28.00 9.50
CA ALA A 663 -45.96 -27.15 8.60
C ALA A 663 -45.13 -26.15 7.82
N SER A 664 -44.02 -25.66 8.41
CA SER A 664 -43.12 -24.72 7.68
C SER A 664 -42.17 -25.42 6.73
N PHE A 665 -41.86 -26.69 6.92
CA PHE A 665 -40.91 -27.44 6.07
C PHE A 665 -41.50 -27.80 4.71
N ALA A 666 -42.81 -28.09 4.62
CA ALA A 666 -43.46 -28.48 3.37
C ALA A 666 -43.92 -27.28 2.50
N ARG A 667 -44.19 -26.11 3.08
CA ARG A 667 -44.77 -24.96 2.35
C ARG A 667 -43.81 -24.05 1.64
N GLY A 668 -42.50 -24.11 1.91
CA GLY A 668 -41.50 -23.26 1.28
C GLY A 668 -41.21 -23.57 -0.20
N TYR A 669 -41.60 -24.74 -0.72
CA TYR A 669 -41.25 -25.21 -2.07
C TYR A 669 -42.44 -25.65 -2.94
N ARG A 670 -43.65 -25.79 -2.41
CA ARG A 670 -44.82 -26.17 -3.24
C ARG A 670 -45.65 -24.95 -3.56
N ARG A 671 -45.65 -24.54 -4.81
CA ARG A 671 -46.71 -23.78 -5.43
C ARG A 671 -47.96 -24.71 -5.39
N VAL A 672 -48.84 -24.50 -4.41
CA VAL A 672 -50.15 -25.16 -4.42
C VAL A 672 -50.94 -24.50 -5.53
N ILE A 673 -51.09 -25.18 -6.67
CA ILE A 673 -52.08 -24.81 -7.66
C ILE A 673 -53.40 -25.33 -7.09
N PRO A 674 -54.40 -24.47 -6.77
CA PRO A 674 -55.71 -24.97 -6.42
C PRO A 674 -56.30 -25.73 -7.61
N ALA A 675 -56.87 -26.91 -7.32
CA ALA A 675 -57.70 -27.60 -8.33
C ALA A 675 -58.85 -26.67 -8.78
N PRO A 676 -59.19 -26.62 -10.08
CA PRO A 676 -60.34 -25.83 -10.51
C PRO A 676 -61.62 -26.45 -9.91
N VAL A 677 -62.35 -25.61 -9.14
CA VAL A 677 -63.73 -25.89 -8.77
C VAL A 677 -64.59 -25.45 -9.95
N ASP A 678 -65.17 -26.43 -10.66
CA ASP A 678 -66.10 -26.14 -11.72
C ASP A 678 -67.36 -25.44 -11.14
N GLY A 679 -67.63 -24.24 -11.64
CA GLY A 679 -68.95 -23.58 -11.61
C GLY A 679 -69.17 -22.51 -10.60
N ALA A 680 -68.87 -21.27 -10.99
CA ALA A 680 -69.72 -20.07 -10.75
C ALA A 680 -69.18 -18.90 -11.57
N ASP A 681 -69.94 -18.40 -12.49
CA ASP A 681 -69.70 -17.16 -13.25
C ASP A 681 -69.76 -15.96 -12.27
N GLY A 682 -68.81 -15.02 -12.41
CA GLY A 682 -69.01 -13.66 -12.07
C GLY A 682 -68.01 -13.01 -11.11
N ALA A 683 -67.31 -12.07 -11.66
CA ALA A 683 -66.76 -10.88 -11.04
C ALA A 683 -65.37 -10.97 -10.35
N ASP A 684 -64.47 -10.19 -10.94
CA ASP A 684 -63.32 -9.49 -10.39
C ASP A 684 -62.13 -10.37 -9.96
N GLY A 685 -61.11 -10.35 -10.83
CA GLY A 685 -59.76 -10.81 -10.57
C GLY A 685 -59.10 -10.04 -9.41
N ALA A 686 -59.29 -10.59 -8.20
CA ALA A 686 -58.32 -10.36 -7.12
C ALA A 686 -57.24 -11.43 -7.27
N ASP A 687 -56.04 -11.04 -7.67
CA ASP A 687 -54.83 -11.85 -7.65
C ASP A 687 -54.70 -12.50 -6.26
N ASP A 688 -54.94 -13.80 -6.16
CA ASP A 688 -54.68 -14.63 -4.99
C ASP A 688 -53.17 -14.72 -4.82
N GLU A 689 -52.55 -13.62 -4.32
CA GLU A 689 -51.13 -13.60 -3.96
C GLU A 689 -50.93 -14.59 -2.81
N THR A 690 -50.43 -15.76 -3.11
CA THR A 690 -50.06 -16.80 -2.15
C THR A 690 -49.15 -16.16 -1.08
N ILE A 691 -49.67 -16.05 0.15
CA ILE A 691 -49.00 -15.41 1.31
C ILE A 691 -47.67 -16.18 1.55
N ALA A 692 -46.55 -15.55 1.22
CA ALA A 692 -45.20 -16.17 1.24
C ALA A 692 -44.76 -16.65 2.64
N PHE A 693 -45.40 -16.16 3.70
CA PHE A 693 -45.03 -16.43 5.10
C PHE A 693 -46.09 -17.22 5.87
N GLY A 694 -47.13 -17.73 5.19
CA GLY A 694 -48.18 -18.55 5.75
C GLY A 694 -48.99 -17.89 6.89
N ASP A 695 -49.72 -18.67 7.63
CA ASP A 695 -50.59 -18.19 8.71
C ASP A 695 -49.84 -17.54 9.89
N GLU A 696 -48.51 -17.69 9.98
CA GLU A 696 -47.77 -17.14 11.09
C GLU A 696 -47.48 -15.62 11.00
N GLN A 697 -47.46 -15.01 9.79
CA GLN A 697 -47.22 -13.60 9.55
C GLN A 697 -48.14 -13.06 8.43
N LYS A 698 -49.46 -13.33 8.50
CA LYS A 698 -50.49 -12.92 7.53
C LYS A 698 -50.46 -11.41 7.22
N TRP A 699 -50.07 -10.59 8.19
CA TRP A 699 -49.93 -9.14 8.05
C TRP A 699 -48.90 -8.68 7.03
N SER A 700 -47.98 -9.57 6.61
CA SER A 700 -46.87 -9.27 5.71
C SER A 700 -47.23 -9.21 4.22
N ALA A 701 -48.48 -9.56 3.85
CA ALA A 701 -48.91 -9.66 2.45
C ALA A 701 -48.77 -8.34 1.66
N LYS A 702 -48.89 -7.19 2.34
CA LYS A 702 -48.77 -5.86 1.72
C LYS A 702 -47.35 -5.28 1.66
N LEU A 703 -46.33 -6.05 2.02
CA LEU A 703 -44.94 -5.57 1.89
C LEU A 703 -44.54 -5.44 0.43
N PRO A 704 -43.90 -4.32 0.01
CA PRO A 704 -43.43 -4.14 -1.37
C PRO A 704 -42.39 -5.22 -1.74
N THR A 705 -42.57 -5.85 -2.88
CA THR A 705 -41.70 -6.97 -3.34
C THR A 705 -40.51 -6.48 -4.14
N TRP A 706 -40.50 -5.26 -4.71
CA TRP A 706 -39.48 -4.72 -5.59
C TRP A 706 -38.38 -3.87 -4.91
N THR A 707 -38.64 -3.35 -3.73
CA THR A 707 -37.77 -2.41 -3.00
C THR A 707 -36.38 -2.98 -2.67
N TRP A 708 -36.24 -4.30 -2.63
CA TRP A 708 -34.93 -4.96 -2.51
C TRP A 708 -33.94 -4.55 -3.61
N LEU A 709 -34.46 -4.30 -4.83
CA LEU A 709 -33.64 -3.89 -5.96
C LEU A 709 -33.01 -2.51 -5.68
N LEU A 710 -33.82 -1.55 -5.21
CA LEU A 710 -33.32 -0.23 -4.87
C LEU A 710 -32.30 -0.29 -3.73
N GLN A 711 -32.59 -1.06 -2.68
CA GLN A 711 -31.67 -1.29 -1.56
C GLN A 711 -30.35 -1.92 -2.03
N PHE A 712 -30.42 -2.93 -2.90
CA PHE A 712 -29.22 -3.57 -3.45
C PHE A 712 -28.40 -2.64 -4.36
N LEU A 713 -29.07 -1.83 -5.19
CA LEU A 713 -28.37 -0.88 -6.07
C LEU A 713 -27.71 0.27 -5.28
N LEU A 714 -28.24 0.64 -4.13
CA LEU A 714 -27.59 1.61 -3.22
C LEU A 714 -26.39 0.98 -2.48
N LEU A 715 -26.53 -0.26 -2.01
CA LEU A 715 -25.49 -0.96 -1.26
C LEU A 715 -24.36 -1.50 -2.15
N GLY A 716 -24.70 -2.04 -3.32
CA GLY A 716 -23.82 -2.89 -4.09
C GLY A 716 -22.85 -2.13 -5.00
N PRO A 717 -23.31 -1.58 -6.13
CA PRO A 717 -22.39 -1.23 -7.22
C PRO A 717 -21.21 -0.36 -6.82
N PHE A 718 -21.46 0.78 -6.18
CA PHE A 718 -20.39 1.71 -5.79
C PHE A 718 -19.46 1.10 -4.73
N MET A 719 -20.01 0.41 -3.73
CA MET A 719 -19.19 -0.18 -2.65
C MET A 719 -18.37 -1.36 -3.14
N ILE A 720 -18.91 -2.19 -4.05
CA ILE A 720 -18.15 -3.29 -4.66
C ILE A 720 -16.96 -2.73 -5.47
N VAL A 721 -17.15 -1.62 -6.20
CA VAL A 721 -16.05 -0.95 -6.92
C VAL A 721 -14.98 -0.48 -5.94
N VAL A 722 -15.36 0.34 -4.95
CA VAL A 722 -14.39 0.95 -4.01
C VAL A 722 -13.66 -0.12 -3.19
N VAL A 723 -14.41 -1.05 -2.58
CA VAL A 723 -13.82 -2.10 -1.74
C VAL A 723 -13.02 -3.10 -2.57
N GLY A 724 -13.53 -3.49 -3.75
CA GLY A 724 -12.85 -4.41 -4.66
C GLY A 724 -11.53 -3.84 -5.16
N GLN A 725 -11.51 -2.58 -5.60
CA GLN A 725 -10.31 -1.92 -6.09
C GLN A 725 -9.26 -1.74 -4.99
N VAL A 726 -9.65 -1.21 -3.82
CA VAL A 726 -8.74 -1.08 -2.68
C VAL A 726 -8.24 -2.43 -2.21
N GLY A 727 -9.10 -3.45 -2.19
CA GLY A 727 -8.71 -4.81 -1.82
C GLY A 727 -7.66 -5.39 -2.77
N LEU A 728 -7.86 -5.28 -4.09
CA LEU A 728 -6.88 -5.72 -5.08
C LEU A 728 -5.54 -5.01 -4.91
N LEU A 729 -5.54 -3.68 -4.78
CA LEU A 729 -4.32 -2.89 -4.60
C LEU A 729 -3.56 -3.28 -3.32
N ILE A 730 -4.23 -3.33 -2.16
CA ILE A 730 -3.57 -3.61 -0.88
C ILE A 730 -3.09 -5.07 -0.81
N VAL A 731 -3.91 -6.00 -1.25
CA VAL A 731 -3.53 -7.43 -1.23
C VAL A 731 -2.38 -7.65 -2.20
N GLY A 732 -2.44 -7.12 -3.44
CA GLY A 732 -1.35 -7.21 -4.41
C GLY A 732 -0.03 -6.68 -3.85
N ALA A 733 -0.03 -5.55 -3.14
CA ALA A 733 1.17 -4.99 -2.51
C ALA A 733 1.77 -5.88 -1.39
N LEU A 734 0.96 -6.69 -0.71
CA LEU A 734 1.38 -7.41 0.50
C LEU A 734 1.63 -8.91 0.30
N VAL A 735 1.05 -9.52 -0.74
CA VAL A 735 1.12 -11.00 -0.91
C VAL A 735 2.55 -11.52 -1.07
N GLN A 736 3.45 -10.71 -1.61
CA GLN A 736 4.85 -11.09 -1.88
C GLN A 736 5.85 -10.58 -0.83
N THR A 737 5.39 -9.91 0.23
CA THR A 737 6.28 -9.42 1.30
C THR A 737 6.65 -10.48 2.34
N GLY A 738 6.04 -11.66 2.28
CA GLY A 738 6.33 -12.76 3.21
C GLY A 738 7.77 -13.28 3.13
N SER A 739 8.36 -13.30 1.94
CA SER A 739 9.77 -13.66 1.75
C SER A 739 10.73 -12.62 2.33
N ASP A 740 10.29 -11.37 2.50
CA ASP A 740 11.07 -10.26 3.04
C ASP A 740 11.05 -10.21 4.60
N GLY A 741 10.43 -11.21 5.26
CA GLY A 741 10.30 -11.29 6.72
C GLY A 741 9.07 -10.58 7.29
N SER A 742 8.14 -10.14 6.45
CA SER A 742 6.86 -9.56 6.90
C SER A 742 5.94 -10.61 7.54
N PRO A 743 4.98 -10.20 8.41
CA PRO A 743 4.08 -11.13 9.07
C PRO A 743 3.25 -11.95 8.08
N LEU A 744 3.47 -13.25 8.02
CA LEU A 744 2.85 -14.19 7.05
C LEU A 744 1.32 -14.26 7.16
N LEU A 745 0.74 -13.94 8.32
CA LEU A 745 -0.71 -14.02 8.54
C LEU A 745 -1.46 -12.82 7.92
N LEU A 746 -0.82 -11.65 7.85
CA LEU A 746 -1.47 -10.40 7.46
C LEU A 746 -2.16 -10.45 6.09
N PRO A 747 -1.52 -10.93 5.00
CA PRO A 747 -2.17 -11.05 3.70
C PRO A 747 -3.46 -11.89 3.72
N TYR A 748 -3.44 -13.02 4.44
CA TYR A 748 -4.61 -13.91 4.56
C TYR A 748 -5.77 -13.26 5.32
N LEU A 749 -5.48 -12.52 6.39
CA LEU A 749 -6.51 -11.77 7.13
C LEU A 749 -7.14 -10.68 6.27
N LEU A 750 -6.33 -9.97 5.47
CA LEU A 750 -6.83 -8.93 4.57
C LEU A 750 -7.66 -9.52 3.43
N VAL A 751 -7.22 -10.63 2.82
CA VAL A 751 -8.02 -11.36 1.80
C VAL A 751 -9.36 -11.77 2.40
N SER A 752 -9.38 -12.32 3.63
CA SER A 752 -10.61 -12.71 4.32
C SER A 752 -11.51 -11.50 4.60
N LEU A 753 -10.94 -10.40 5.10
CA LEU A 753 -11.66 -9.16 5.38
C LEU A 753 -12.31 -8.59 4.11
N PHE A 754 -11.53 -8.42 3.03
CA PHE A 754 -12.03 -7.88 1.78
C PHE A 754 -13.05 -8.81 1.12
N SER A 755 -12.90 -10.13 1.24
CA SER A 755 -13.90 -11.12 0.78
C SER A 755 -15.24 -10.91 1.49
N ILE A 756 -15.23 -10.70 2.81
CA ILE A 756 -16.42 -10.39 3.60
C ILE A 756 -17.03 -9.05 3.15
N LEU A 757 -16.23 -7.98 3.08
CA LEU A 757 -16.70 -6.64 2.71
C LEU A 757 -17.31 -6.57 1.32
N VAL A 758 -16.74 -7.30 0.35
CA VAL A 758 -17.25 -7.37 -1.03
C VAL A 758 -18.59 -8.10 -1.09
N ILE A 759 -18.79 -9.17 -0.29
CA ILE A 759 -20.04 -9.95 -0.28
C ILE A 759 -21.13 -9.29 0.60
N LEU A 760 -20.73 -8.47 1.58
CA LEU A 760 -21.64 -7.87 2.54
C LEU A 760 -22.88 -7.17 1.92
N PRO A 761 -22.78 -6.44 0.76
CA PRO A 761 -23.94 -5.80 0.12
C PRO A 761 -25.06 -6.77 -0.28
N VAL A 762 -24.76 -8.01 -0.60
CA VAL A 762 -25.74 -9.02 -1.04
C VAL A 762 -26.32 -9.80 0.12
N THR A 763 -25.69 -9.77 1.30
CA THR A 763 -26.08 -10.61 2.46
C THR A 763 -27.55 -10.45 2.93
N PRO A 764 -28.19 -9.28 2.92
CA PRO A 764 -29.61 -9.16 3.28
C PRO A 764 -30.56 -9.92 2.34
N PHE A 765 -30.12 -10.20 1.13
CA PHE A 765 -30.91 -10.84 0.05
C PHE A 765 -30.49 -12.28 -0.21
N MET A 766 -29.41 -12.78 0.44
CA MET A 766 -28.73 -14.02 0.12
C MET A 766 -29.63 -15.26 0.27
N HIS A 767 -30.58 -15.25 1.20
CA HIS A 767 -31.56 -16.32 1.40
C HIS A 767 -32.49 -16.57 0.18
N ARG A 768 -32.53 -15.61 -0.77
CA ARG A 768 -33.32 -15.67 -2.01
C ARG A 768 -32.50 -16.08 -3.24
N ILE A 769 -31.19 -16.29 -3.07
CA ILE A 769 -30.31 -16.77 -4.15
C ILE A 769 -30.55 -18.25 -4.36
N THR A 770 -30.73 -18.68 -5.61
CA THR A 770 -30.98 -20.09 -5.99
C THR A 770 -29.76 -20.96 -5.69
N HIS A 771 -29.98 -22.23 -5.34
CA HIS A 771 -28.96 -23.18 -4.93
C HIS A 771 -27.84 -23.42 -5.95
N HIS A 772 -28.06 -23.13 -7.23
CA HIS A 772 -27.02 -23.28 -8.28
C HIS A 772 -25.79 -22.42 -8.01
N VAL A 773 -25.97 -21.18 -7.52
CA VAL A 773 -24.86 -20.26 -7.24
C VAL A 773 -23.98 -20.77 -6.08
N PRO A 774 -24.52 -21.06 -4.88
CA PRO A 774 -23.68 -21.61 -3.79
C PRO A 774 -23.12 -23.00 -4.12
N THR A 775 -23.77 -23.84 -4.92
CA THR A 775 -23.19 -25.10 -5.38
C THR A 775 -21.95 -24.85 -6.25
N PHE A 776 -22.00 -23.87 -7.16
CA PHE A 776 -20.85 -23.47 -7.97
C PHE A 776 -19.71 -22.95 -7.09
N PHE A 777 -19.99 -22.06 -6.14
CA PHE A 777 -18.97 -21.55 -5.21
C PHE A 777 -18.44 -22.65 -4.27
N PHE A 778 -19.25 -23.63 -3.88
CA PHE A 778 -18.78 -24.75 -3.07
C PHE A 778 -17.76 -25.60 -3.83
N LEU A 779 -17.98 -25.86 -5.12
CA LEU A 779 -17.01 -26.56 -5.96
C LEU A 779 -15.71 -25.77 -6.11
N ILE A 780 -15.80 -24.43 -6.30
CA ILE A 780 -14.61 -23.55 -6.31
C ILE A 780 -13.89 -23.64 -4.97
N PHE A 781 -14.62 -23.56 -3.85
CA PHE A 781 -14.02 -23.64 -2.52
C PHE A 781 -13.23 -24.94 -2.32
N ILE A 782 -13.83 -26.11 -2.65
CA ILE A 782 -13.14 -27.39 -2.50
C ILE A 782 -11.91 -27.46 -3.39
N GLY A 783 -12.03 -27.08 -4.67
CA GLY A 783 -10.90 -27.09 -5.62
C GLY A 783 -9.76 -26.18 -5.17
N THR A 784 -10.08 -24.94 -4.77
CA THR A 784 -9.07 -23.96 -4.32
C THR A 784 -8.50 -24.31 -2.95
N LEU A 785 -9.28 -24.91 -2.04
CA LEU A 785 -8.77 -25.40 -0.76
C LEU A 785 -7.71 -26.49 -0.97
N ILE A 786 -8.00 -27.50 -1.78
CA ILE A 786 -7.05 -28.56 -2.10
C ILE A 786 -5.79 -27.97 -2.76
N TYR A 787 -5.97 -27.11 -3.76
CA TYR A 787 -4.86 -26.44 -4.42
C TYR A 787 -3.98 -25.66 -3.44
N ASN A 788 -4.58 -24.80 -2.62
CA ASN A 788 -3.84 -23.96 -1.67
C ASN A 788 -3.11 -24.74 -0.58
N LEU A 789 -3.56 -25.95 -0.25
CA LEU A 789 -2.90 -26.81 0.73
C LEU A 789 -1.73 -27.61 0.17
N VAL A 790 -1.73 -27.92 -1.15
CA VAL A 790 -0.79 -28.86 -1.76
C VAL A 790 0.17 -28.20 -2.75
N ALA A 791 -0.24 -27.10 -3.41
CA ALA A 791 0.57 -26.47 -4.45
C ALA A 791 1.86 -25.84 -3.86
N PHE A 792 2.96 -25.94 -4.62
CA PHE A 792 4.20 -25.28 -4.29
C PHE A 792 4.07 -23.75 -4.40
N PRO A 793 4.56 -22.96 -3.44
CA PRO A 793 4.25 -21.53 -3.35
C PRO A 793 5.03 -20.63 -4.31
N PHE A 794 6.03 -21.14 -5.04
CA PHE A 794 6.90 -20.35 -5.91
C PHE A 794 6.89 -20.87 -7.35
N SER A 795 7.40 -20.02 -8.26
CA SER A 795 7.53 -20.35 -9.68
C SER A 795 8.67 -19.53 -10.30
N SER A 796 9.03 -19.78 -11.55
CA SER A 796 10.04 -18.99 -12.28
C SER A 796 9.63 -17.51 -12.45
N ASN A 797 8.34 -17.19 -12.41
CA ASN A 797 7.83 -15.82 -12.50
C ASN A 797 7.66 -15.13 -11.14
N ASN A 798 7.43 -15.91 -10.09
CA ASN A 798 7.26 -15.45 -8.70
C ASN A 798 8.26 -16.20 -7.82
N ARG A 799 9.54 -15.80 -7.93
CA ARG A 799 10.65 -16.47 -7.27
C ARG A 799 10.75 -16.13 -5.79
N PHE A 800 11.11 -17.11 -4.98
CA PHE A 800 11.48 -16.90 -3.58
C PHE A 800 12.76 -16.10 -3.48
N LYS A 801 12.80 -15.04 -2.65
CA LYS A 801 14.00 -14.24 -2.41
C LYS A 801 14.84 -14.81 -1.29
N ALA A 802 16.08 -15.20 -1.59
CA ALA A 802 17.11 -15.55 -0.64
C ALA A 802 18.13 -14.41 -0.53
N TYR A 803 18.40 -13.96 0.69
CA TYR A 803 19.27 -12.83 0.97
C TYR A 803 20.71 -13.30 1.14
N PHE A 804 21.60 -12.83 0.27
CA PHE A 804 23.02 -13.25 0.22
C PHE A 804 23.92 -12.23 0.90
N GLN A 805 24.93 -12.73 1.62
CA GLN A 805 26.09 -11.99 2.09
C GLN A 805 27.28 -12.93 2.26
N GLN A 806 28.48 -12.44 1.94
CA GLN A 806 29.73 -13.11 2.24
C GLN A 806 30.58 -12.27 3.18
N THR A 807 31.04 -12.83 4.27
CA THR A 807 31.88 -12.16 5.26
C THR A 807 33.27 -12.78 5.33
N VAL A 808 34.30 -11.94 5.32
CA VAL A 808 35.71 -12.35 5.43
C VAL A 808 36.33 -11.66 6.65
N ASP A 809 36.80 -12.44 7.57
CA ASP A 809 37.66 -11.94 8.65
C ASP A 809 39.10 -11.84 8.11
N LEU A 810 39.57 -10.60 7.91
CA LEU A 810 40.85 -10.33 7.28
C LEU A 810 42.07 -10.67 8.18
N ASP A 811 41.87 -10.86 9.47
CA ASP A 811 42.91 -11.24 10.42
C ASP A 811 43.11 -12.77 10.44
N SER A 812 41.99 -13.53 10.49
CA SER A 812 42.03 -14.99 10.59
C SER A 812 41.90 -15.71 9.24
N GLY A 813 41.40 -15.03 8.18
CA GLY A 813 41.14 -15.61 6.86
C GLY A 813 39.86 -16.45 6.81
N ILE A 814 39.02 -16.42 7.86
CA ILE A 814 37.72 -17.10 7.87
C ILE A 814 36.79 -16.43 6.86
N ASN A 815 36.27 -17.24 5.92
CA ASN A 815 35.37 -16.82 4.87
C ASN A 815 34.02 -17.55 5.01
N GLN A 816 32.98 -16.84 5.24
CA GLN A 816 31.66 -17.40 5.50
C GLN A 816 30.62 -16.80 4.54
N VAL A 817 29.88 -17.67 3.85
CA VAL A 817 28.71 -17.29 3.04
C VAL A 817 27.45 -17.51 3.86
N THR A 818 26.53 -16.58 3.78
CA THR A 818 25.25 -16.62 4.48
C THR A 818 24.11 -16.42 3.47
N LEU A 819 23.14 -17.33 3.49
CA LEU A 819 21.83 -17.13 2.88
C LEU A 819 20.78 -16.96 3.98
N ALA A 820 19.97 -15.89 3.88
CA ALA A 820 18.90 -15.65 4.82
C ALA A 820 17.53 -15.69 4.11
N GLY A 821 16.51 -16.20 4.82
CA GLY A 821 15.16 -16.34 4.31
C GLY A 821 14.31 -17.23 5.21
N VAL A 822 13.21 -17.76 4.69
CA VAL A 822 12.42 -18.78 5.38
C VAL A 822 13.20 -20.08 5.38
N GLU A 823 13.54 -20.60 6.56
CA GLU A 823 14.54 -21.65 6.77
C GLU A 823 14.36 -22.89 5.88
N GLU A 824 13.13 -23.37 5.74
CA GLU A 824 12.78 -24.55 4.95
C GLU A 824 13.31 -24.42 3.49
N TYR A 825 13.00 -23.30 2.83
CA TYR A 825 13.39 -23.04 1.45
C TYR A 825 14.88 -22.68 1.31
N VAL A 826 15.44 -21.97 2.28
CA VAL A 826 16.87 -21.67 2.29
C VAL A 826 17.71 -22.95 2.40
N ARG A 827 17.30 -23.90 3.24
CA ARG A 827 17.96 -25.21 3.35
C ARG A 827 17.87 -26.02 2.05
N GLU A 828 16.71 -25.97 1.37
CA GLU A 828 16.52 -26.62 0.07
C GLU A 828 17.45 -26.01 -0.99
N ILE A 829 17.59 -24.66 -1.04
CA ILE A 829 18.53 -24.00 -1.93
C ILE A 829 19.97 -24.41 -1.64
N ILE A 830 20.38 -24.39 -0.35
CA ILE A 830 21.75 -24.72 0.05
C ILE A 830 22.10 -26.17 -0.25
N ALA A 831 21.14 -27.08 -0.20
CA ALA A 831 21.37 -28.49 -0.52
C ALA A 831 21.90 -28.73 -1.95
N ASP A 832 21.61 -27.83 -2.88
CA ASP A 832 22.03 -27.87 -4.27
C ASP A 832 23.39 -27.16 -4.50
N ILE A 833 23.95 -26.48 -3.47
CA ILE A 833 25.19 -25.70 -3.60
C ILE A 833 26.41 -26.60 -3.38
N PRO A 834 27.30 -26.78 -4.39
CA PRO A 834 28.47 -27.69 -4.27
C PRO A 834 29.41 -27.33 -3.12
N SER A 835 29.70 -26.05 -2.88
CA SER A 835 30.62 -25.65 -1.80
C SER A 835 30.04 -25.90 -0.41
N ALA A 836 28.73 -26.03 -0.28
CA ALA A 836 28.06 -26.34 0.97
C ALA A 836 27.92 -27.84 1.24
N ALA A 837 28.20 -28.69 0.22
CA ALA A 837 28.09 -30.13 0.35
C ALA A 837 29.03 -30.63 1.48
N ASP A 838 28.58 -31.62 2.24
CA ASP A 838 29.30 -32.25 3.36
C ASP A 838 29.64 -31.29 4.53
N GLN A 839 29.14 -30.04 4.54
CA GLN A 839 29.30 -29.13 5.66
C GLN A 839 28.09 -29.19 6.61
N ASN A 840 28.36 -28.99 7.89
CA ASN A 840 27.27 -28.81 8.87
C ASN A 840 26.73 -27.38 8.80
N ILE A 841 25.60 -27.20 8.13
CA ILE A 841 25.00 -25.88 7.91
C ILE A 841 24.38 -25.36 9.22
N SER A 842 24.95 -24.28 9.75
CA SER A 842 24.43 -23.60 10.94
C SER A 842 23.33 -22.62 10.51
N CYS A 843 22.11 -22.81 11.01
CA CYS A 843 21.01 -21.87 10.82
C CYS A 843 20.56 -21.29 12.17
N GLY A 844 20.26 -20.00 12.21
CA GLY A 844 19.77 -19.32 13.40
C GLY A 844 19.04 -18.03 13.06
N SER A 845 18.23 -17.51 13.98
CA SER A 845 17.58 -16.21 13.82
C SER A 845 18.53 -15.09 14.26
N ASN A 846 18.54 -13.97 13.55
CA ASN A 846 19.25 -12.76 13.94
C ASN A 846 18.29 -11.56 13.90
N ASP A 847 17.60 -11.33 15.01
CA ASP A 847 16.61 -10.24 15.13
C ASP A 847 17.23 -8.84 15.01
N LYS A 848 18.58 -8.72 15.02
CA LYS A 848 19.28 -7.44 14.84
C LYS A 848 19.33 -6.99 13.38
N ILE A 849 19.21 -7.92 12.41
CA ILE A 849 19.29 -7.61 10.99
C ILE A 849 17.89 -7.59 10.39
N ARG A 850 17.21 -8.75 10.31
CA ARG A 850 15.82 -8.85 9.83
C ARG A 850 15.05 -9.86 10.67
N GLN A 851 13.93 -9.42 11.21
CA GLN A 851 13.04 -10.31 11.96
C GLN A 851 12.34 -11.31 11.03
N GLY A 852 12.08 -12.51 11.54
CA GLY A 852 11.30 -13.52 10.82
C GLY A 852 12.07 -14.29 9.75
N LEU A 853 13.38 -14.01 9.57
CA LEU A 853 14.25 -14.75 8.69
C LEU A 853 15.26 -15.59 9.49
N SER A 854 15.60 -16.76 8.95
CA SER A 854 16.69 -17.60 9.41
C SER A 854 17.92 -17.37 8.56
N TYR A 855 19.09 -17.34 9.19
CA TYR A 855 20.40 -17.11 8.60
C TYR A 855 21.16 -18.43 8.60
N CYS A 856 21.39 -19.00 7.42
CA CYS A 856 22.10 -20.26 7.23
C CYS A 856 23.46 -19.99 6.63
N SER A 857 24.54 -20.49 7.27
CA SER A 857 25.90 -20.13 6.89
C SER A 857 26.77 -21.35 6.69
N TRP A 858 27.72 -21.25 5.74
CA TRP A 858 28.74 -22.25 5.43
C TRP A 858 30.06 -21.59 4.99
N ASN A 859 31.14 -22.34 4.91
CA ASN A 859 32.41 -21.86 4.35
C ASN A 859 32.33 -21.88 2.80
N GLY A 860 32.27 -20.69 2.20
CA GLY A 860 32.13 -20.57 0.75
C GLY A 860 33.43 -20.45 -0.02
N ILE A 861 33.31 -20.31 -1.34
CA ILE A 861 34.45 -20.07 -2.22
C ILE A 861 34.98 -18.64 -1.92
N PRO A 862 36.31 -18.46 -1.78
CA PRO A 862 36.92 -17.16 -1.49
C PRO A 862 36.59 -16.09 -2.54
N PRO A 863 36.24 -14.87 -2.15
CA PRO A 863 35.94 -13.77 -3.06
C PRO A 863 37.22 -13.18 -3.66
N LYS A 864 37.12 -12.59 -4.86
CA LYS A 864 38.19 -11.97 -5.63
C LYS A 864 37.92 -10.52 -5.95
N VAL A 865 37.27 -9.80 -5.03
CA VAL A 865 36.82 -8.42 -5.20
C VAL A 865 37.93 -7.37 -5.21
N VAL A 866 39.16 -7.75 -4.89
CA VAL A 866 40.37 -6.90 -4.97
C VAL A 866 41.33 -7.48 -6.01
N ASN A 867 41.60 -6.69 -7.05
CA ASN A 867 42.38 -7.11 -8.22
C ASN A 867 43.87 -7.38 -7.95
N ASN A 868 44.38 -7.10 -6.75
CA ASN A 868 45.82 -7.24 -6.40
C ASN A 868 46.22 -8.64 -5.90
N VAL A 869 45.41 -9.68 -6.13
CA VAL A 869 45.77 -11.05 -5.78
C VAL A 869 46.88 -11.50 -6.73
N LYS A 870 48.16 -11.42 -6.29
CA LYS A 870 49.31 -11.98 -7.02
C LYS A 870 49.08 -13.47 -7.20
N GLU A 871 49.11 -13.93 -8.45
CA GLU A 871 49.05 -15.36 -8.76
C GLU A 871 50.04 -16.15 -7.91
N GLY A 872 49.56 -17.17 -7.20
CA GLY A 872 50.39 -18.07 -6.37
C GLY A 872 50.50 -17.73 -4.89
N VAL A 873 49.83 -16.68 -4.40
CA VAL A 873 49.72 -16.42 -2.96
C VAL A 873 48.47 -17.13 -2.40
N PRO A 874 48.60 -17.95 -1.34
CA PRO A 874 47.44 -18.58 -0.71
C PRO A 874 46.42 -17.52 -0.28
N PRO A 875 45.09 -17.76 -0.42
CA PRO A 875 44.04 -16.82 -0.05
C PRO A 875 44.19 -16.24 1.35
N GLU A 876 44.62 -17.04 2.32
CA GLU A 876 44.85 -16.67 3.72
C GLU A 876 45.88 -15.54 3.91
N LYS A 877 46.81 -15.35 2.97
CA LYS A 877 47.81 -14.26 2.98
C LYS A 877 47.39 -13.06 2.13
N GLY A 878 46.49 -13.25 1.18
CA GLY A 878 46.03 -12.21 0.24
C GLY A 878 45.07 -11.20 0.84
N TYR A 879 44.31 -11.58 1.87
CA TYR A 879 43.31 -10.70 2.46
C TYR A 879 43.88 -9.52 3.26
N LYS A 880 45.13 -9.60 3.72
CA LYS A 880 45.75 -8.52 4.51
C LYS A 880 45.91 -7.21 3.75
N ASP A 881 46.00 -7.29 2.44
CA ASP A 881 46.20 -6.14 1.56
C ASP A 881 44.87 -5.47 1.13
N TRP A 882 43.73 -6.06 1.48
CA TRP A 882 42.45 -5.52 1.12
C TRP A 882 42.11 -4.20 1.87
N MET A 883 42.55 -4.14 3.15
CA MET A 883 42.27 -2.99 4.00
C MET A 883 43.44 -2.75 4.95
N SER A 884 43.89 -1.51 5.06
CA SER A 884 44.74 -1.01 6.11
C SER A 884 43.95 -0.21 7.13
N SER A 885 44.01 -0.56 8.40
CA SER A 885 43.42 0.23 9.46
C SER A 885 44.47 0.47 10.54
N LYS A 886 44.79 1.74 10.79
CA LYS A 886 45.69 2.18 11.86
C LYS A 886 44.95 3.02 12.85
N VAL A 887 44.93 2.58 14.07
CA VAL A 887 44.25 3.34 15.17
C VAL A 887 45.29 3.94 16.07
N THR A 888 45.20 5.22 16.34
CA THR A 888 46.12 5.94 17.19
C THR A 888 45.38 6.62 18.33
N ARG A 889 45.63 6.23 19.57
CA ARG A 889 44.99 6.84 20.75
C ARG A 889 45.70 8.12 21.16
N ALA A 890 44.94 9.15 21.50
CA ALA A 890 45.50 10.36 22.12
C ALA A 890 45.92 10.08 23.59
N LYS A 891 47.17 10.44 23.98
CA LYS A 891 47.66 10.17 25.30
C LYS A 891 46.85 10.86 26.39
N GLY A 892 46.29 10.04 27.31
CA GLY A 892 45.58 10.54 28.47
C GLY A 892 44.15 11.05 28.18
N LEU A 893 43.60 10.77 26.95
CA LEU A 893 42.26 11.15 26.53
C LEU A 893 41.48 9.93 26.12
N ASN A 894 40.15 10.01 26.19
CA ASN A 894 39.19 9.05 25.62
C ASN A 894 38.89 9.40 24.14
N LYS A 895 39.97 9.53 23.38
CA LYS A 895 39.93 9.92 21.97
C LYS A 895 40.89 9.09 21.14
N ALA A 896 40.49 8.70 19.91
CA ALA A 896 41.38 8.01 18.98
C ALA A 896 41.13 8.52 17.55
N THR A 897 42.21 8.44 16.75
CA THR A 897 42.17 8.70 15.31
C THR A 897 42.27 7.39 14.56
N PHE A 898 41.32 7.14 13.69
CA PHE A 898 41.29 6.00 12.77
C PHE A 898 41.74 6.44 11.38
N ASN A 899 42.79 5.84 10.87
CA ASN A 899 43.22 5.96 9.48
C ASN A 899 42.84 4.68 8.76
N ILE A 900 41.90 4.75 7.82
CA ILE A 900 41.33 3.59 7.12
C ILE A 900 41.54 3.78 5.63
N SER A 901 42.15 2.79 4.98
CA SER A 901 42.32 2.71 3.53
C SER A 901 41.93 1.31 3.07
N ALA A 902 41.11 1.21 2.06
CA ALA A 902 40.67 -0.06 1.47
C ALA A 902 40.72 0.03 -0.06
N VAL A 903 41.08 -1.10 -0.70
CA VAL A 903 41.27 -1.16 -2.14
C VAL A 903 40.00 -1.57 -2.84
N ASP A 904 39.69 -0.96 -4.00
CA ASP A 904 38.54 -1.24 -4.85
C ASP A 904 37.17 -1.09 -4.09
N THR A 905 37.08 -0.15 -3.16
CA THR A 905 35.83 0.20 -2.48
C THR A 905 35.75 1.68 -2.12
N LYS A 906 34.53 2.21 -2.09
CA LYS A 906 34.23 3.58 -1.66
C LYS A 906 33.60 3.63 -0.26
N ALA A 907 33.45 2.47 0.41
CA ALA A 907 32.59 2.38 1.56
C ALA A 907 33.17 1.54 2.68
N CYS A 908 33.19 2.10 3.91
CA CYS A 908 33.60 1.42 5.13
C CYS A 908 32.71 1.79 6.31
N ILE A 909 32.76 0.99 7.36
CA ILE A 909 32.06 1.25 8.61
C ILE A 909 32.97 0.92 9.80
N ILE A 910 32.96 1.78 10.81
CA ILE A 910 33.58 1.48 12.10
C ILE A 910 32.45 1.05 13.05
N ARG A 911 32.47 -0.22 13.48
CA ARG A 911 31.51 -0.78 14.43
C ARG A 911 32.17 -0.86 15.80
N PHE A 912 31.61 -0.23 16.81
CA PHE A 912 32.09 -0.22 18.18
C PHE A 912 31.27 -1.21 19.03
N ASP A 913 31.94 -1.88 19.95
CA ASP A 913 31.28 -2.75 20.94
C ASP A 913 30.55 -1.93 22.01
N ASP A 914 31.09 -0.74 22.35
CA ASP A 914 30.50 0.24 23.27
C ASP A 914 30.36 1.60 22.57
N PRO A 915 29.29 2.37 22.83
CA PRO A 915 29.00 3.60 22.09
C PRO A 915 30.05 4.70 22.27
N PHE A 916 30.24 5.50 21.19
CA PHE A 916 30.99 6.75 21.18
C PHE A 916 30.05 7.96 21.25
N THR A 917 30.56 9.15 21.64
CA THR A 917 29.76 10.36 21.85
C THR A 917 30.05 11.48 20.85
N ALA A 918 31.21 11.46 20.19
CA ALA A 918 31.52 12.42 19.13
C ALA A 918 32.44 11.79 18.09
N PHE A 919 32.34 12.27 16.85
CA PHE A 919 33.26 11.92 15.78
C PHE A 919 33.43 13.11 14.82
N GLU A 920 34.57 13.13 14.14
CA GLU A 920 34.88 14.09 13.09
C GLU A 920 35.63 13.37 11.96
N VAL A 921 35.14 13.51 10.73
CA VAL A 921 35.83 13.04 9.55
C VAL A 921 36.65 14.18 8.98
N HIS A 922 37.98 13.98 8.81
CA HIS A 922 38.86 15.01 8.27
C HIS A 922 38.53 15.31 6.80
N GLY A 923 38.39 16.61 6.50
CA GLY A 923 37.96 17.07 5.16
C GLY A 923 36.46 17.05 4.91
N ALA A 924 35.67 16.64 5.90
CA ALA A 924 34.22 16.79 5.84
C ALA A 924 33.80 18.26 5.91
N ALA A 925 32.67 18.58 5.30
CA ALA A 925 31.99 19.85 5.52
C ALA A 925 31.62 19.97 7.02
N LYS A 926 31.83 21.16 7.59
CA LYS A 926 31.39 21.40 8.98
C LYS A 926 29.89 21.18 9.07
N SER A 927 29.46 20.58 10.19
CA SER A 927 28.04 20.43 10.51
C SER A 927 27.36 21.80 10.42
N ASP A 928 26.36 21.92 9.59
CA ASP A 928 25.56 23.14 9.44
C ASP A 928 24.42 23.24 10.46
N GLY A 929 24.39 22.31 11.44
CA GLY A 929 23.33 22.18 12.42
C GLY A 929 22.02 21.67 11.87
N LYS A 930 22.00 21.19 10.60
CA LYS A 930 20.82 20.69 9.93
C LYS A 930 20.46 19.25 10.36
N TRP A 931 21.48 18.46 10.71
CA TRP A 931 21.35 17.09 11.15
C TRP A 931 21.61 16.99 12.65
N ASP A 932 20.89 16.07 13.31
CA ASP A 932 21.06 15.87 14.75
C ASP A 932 22.52 15.57 15.11
N ASP A 933 22.96 16.07 16.26
CA ASP A 933 24.24 15.69 16.86
C ASP A 933 24.20 14.21 17.27
N VAL A 934 25.37 13.63 17.59
CA VAL A 934 25.43 12.28 18.17
C VAL A 934 24.54 12.24 19.42
N PRO A 935 23.59 11.29 19.51
CA PRO A 935 22.69 11.21 20.65
C PRO A 935 23.42 11.13 21.99
N GLU A 936 22.84 11.65 23.06
CA GLU A 936 23.41 11.54 24.42
C GLU A 936 23.67 10.07 24.82
N SER A 937 22.90 9.13 24.29
CA SER A 937 23.12 7.70 24.47
C SER A 937 24.35 7.16 23.75
N GLY A 938 24.98 7.97 22.92
CA GLY A 938 26.06 7.59 22.03
C GLY A 938 25.59 6.92 20.73
N SER A 939 26.57 6.67 19.85
CA SER A 939 26.38 5.94 18.58
C SER A 939 27.27 4.71 18.57
N ASP A 940 26.81 3.62 17.92
CA ASP A 940 27.51 2.34 17.90
C ASP A 940 28.34 2.13 16.63
N GLN A 941 28.07 2.91 15.57
CA GLN A 941 28.75 2.75 14.30
C GLN A 941 28.84 4.04 13.49
N ILE A 942 29.92 4.14 12.70
CA ILE A 942 30.15 5.23 11.75
C ILE A 942 30.23 4.66 10.35
N LYS A 943 29.25 4.97 9.48
CA LYS A 943 29.28 4.66 8.06
C LYS A 943 30.05 5.76 7.31
N LEU A 944 30.94 5.37 6.43
CA LEU A 944 31.85 6.24 5.69
C LEU A 944 31.73 5.98 4.19
N TRP A 945 31.44 6.99 3.39
CA TRP A 945 31.29 6.90 1.94
C TRP A 945 32.10 8.01 1.23
N HIS A 946 32.98 7.61 0.31
CA HIS A 946 33.69 8.52 -0.56
C HIS A 946 33.15 8.47 -1.99
N ARG A 947 33.24 9.60 -2.72
CA ARG A 947 33.02 9.60 -4.16
C ARG A 947 34.20 9.05 -4.95
N ASP A 948 35.41 9.15 -4.42
CA ASP A 948 36.67 8.74 -5.04
C ASP A 948 37.09 7.33 -4.57
N TRP A 949 37.68 6.56 -5.48
CA TRP A 949 38.23 5.23 -5.17
C TRP A 949 39.54 5.35 -4.40
N ASP A 950 39.83 4.37 -3.57
CA ASP A 950 41.15 4.14 -2.89
C ASP A 950 41.61 5.34 -2.03
N ARG A 951 40.70 6.19 -1.61
CA ARG A 951 40.99 7.33 -0.73
C ARG A 951 40.96 6.91 0.74
N GLU A 952 41.89 7.50 1.56
CA GLU A 952 41.98 7.23 2.98
C GLU A 952 40.93 8.07 3.75
N TRP A 953 40.24 7.42 4.71
CA TRP A 953 39.44 8.09 5.71
C TRP A 953 40.29 8.36 6.94
N ILE A 954 40.26 9.58 7.46
CA ILE A 954 40.83 9.96 8.76
C ILE A 954 39.68 10.40 9.64
N VAL A 955 39.41 9.63 10.70
CA VAL A 955 38.24 9.82 11.57
C VAL A 955 38.70 9.92 13.01
N ASP A 956 38.43 11.06 13.64
CA ASP A 956 38.57 11.24 15.07
C ASP A 956 37.31 10.81 15.78
N VAL A 957 37.44 10.04 16.86
CA VAL A 957 36.32 9.52 17.65
C VAL A 957 36.56 9.75 19.12
N GLU A 958 35.53 10.23 19.85
CA GLU A 958 35.58 10.47 21.30
C GLU A 958 34.49 9.63 22.00
N TRP A 959 34.81 9.12 23.19
CA TRP A 959 33.88 8.32 24.00
C TRP A 959 33.82 8.81 25.46
N PRO A 960 32.72 8.57 26.18
CA PRO A 960 32.51 9.08 27.50
C PRO A 960 33.42 8.42 28.52
N VAL A 961 33.71 9.12 29.62
CA VAL A 961 34.38 8.57 30.79
C VAL A 961 33.35 7.84 31.65
N SER A 962 33.54 6.53 31.87
CA SER A 962 32.64 5.75 32.71
C SER A 962 32.76 6.15 34.19
N GLU A 963 31.65 6.06 34.95
CA GLU A 963 31.63 6.40 36.37
C GLU A 963 32.77 5.69 37.16
N GLY A 964 33.60 6.46 37.87
CA GLY A 964 34.68 5.94 38.70
C GLY A 964 36.02 5.69 38.00
N LYS A 965 36.12 5.93 36.69
CA LYS A 965 37.38 5.87 35.93
C LYS A 965 37.92 7.26 35.67
N LYS A 966 39.24 7.35 35.42
CA LYS A 966 39.88 8.60 34.98
C LYS A 966 39.88 8.65 33.44
N GLU A 967 39.89 9.87 32.92
CA GLU A 967 40.09 10.08 31.48
C GLU A 967 41.40 9.43 31.04
N GLY A 968 41.35 8.69 29.94
CA GLY A 968 42.49 7.95 29.42
C GLY A 968 42.64 6.51 29.92
N ASP A 969 41.90 6.07 30.96
CA ASP A 969 41.98 4.71 31.50
C ASP A 969 41.10 3.68 30.72
N GLU A 970 40.19 4.15 29.90
CA GLU A 970 39.20 3.30 29.23
C GLU A 970 39.48 3.15 27.73
N GLY A 971 39.65 1.92 27.31
CA GLY A 971 39.79 1.56 25.89
C GLY A 971 38.45 1.29 25.21
N ARG A 972 38.48 1.21 23.90
CA ARG A 972 37.37 0.76 23.08
C ARG A 972 37.81 -0.37 22.17
N SER A 973 36.90 -1.32 21.94
CA SER A 973 37.08 -2.40 20.97
C SER A 973 35.98 -2.34 19.91
N GLY A 974 36.24 -3.03 18.82
CA GLY A 974 35.30 -3.10 17.72
C GLY A 974 35.91 -3.65 16.44
N ARG A 975 35.25 -3.38 15.33
CA ARG A 975 35.72 -3.82 14.01
C ARG A 975 35.61 -2.69 13.00
N VAL A 976 36.64 -2.55 12.16
CA VAL A 976 36.56 -1.80 10.90
C VAL A 976 36.13 -2.80 9.83
N VAL A 977 35.08 -2.48 9.10
CA VAL A 977 34.48 -3.29 8.07
C VAL A 977 34.39 -2.48 6.79
N CYS A 978 34.94 -2.98 5.68
CA CYS A 978 34.71 -2.39 4.38
C CYS A 978 33.97 -3.38 3.50
N TRP A 979 33.22 -2.90 2.50
CA TRP A 979 32.38 -3.78 1.69
C TRP A 979 32.49 -3.50 0.21
N TRP A 980 32.30 -4.56 -0.56
CA TRP A 980 32.33 -4.61 -2.01
C TRP A 980 31.00 -5.07 -2.56
N SER A 981 30.50 -4.37 -3.55
CA SER A 981 29.16 -4.58 -4.13
C SER A 981 29.23 -4.89 -5.64
N ASP A 982 30.38 -4.64 -6.30
CA ASP A 982 30.53 -4.85 -7.73
C ASP A 982 30.76 -6.32 -8.05
N HIS A 983 29.89 -6.93 -8.86
CA HIS A 983 30.03 -8.29 -9.37
C HIS A 983 29.67 -8.40 -10.86
N ASN A 984 29.82 -7.31 -11.61
CA ASN A 984 29.65 -7.32 -13.06
C ASN A 984 30.66 -8.22 -13.79
N GLU A 985 31.82 -8.45 -13.19
CA GLU A 985 32.79 -9.39 -13.71
C GLU A 985 32.55 -10.80 -13.16
N LEU A 986 32.34 -11.77 -14.06
CA LEU A 986 32.19 -13.18 -13.68
C LEU A 986 33.44 -13.68 -12.90
N GLY A 987 33.22 -14.26 -11.74
CA GLY A 987 34.28 -14.74 -10.87
C GLY A 987 34.84 -13.74 -9.89
N ALA A 988 34.33 -12.52 -9.84
CA ALA A 988 34.63 -11.54 -8.78
C ALA A 988 34.16 -12.03 -7.41
N ILE A 989 32.96 -12.60 -7.37
CA ILE A 989 32.36 -13.22 -6.17
C ILE A 989 31.97 -14.67 -6.49
N PRO A 990 32.91 -15.61 -6.53
CA PRO A 990 32.65 -16.98 -6.98
C PRO A 990 31.56 -17.70 -6.18
N ALA A 991 31.38 -17.37 -4.89
CA ALA A 991 30.34 -17.96 -4.07
C ALA A 991 28.95 -17.47 -4.50
N LEU A 992 28.82 -16.22 -4.95
CA LEU A 992 27.57 -15.70 -5.50
C LEU A 992 27.28 -16.34 -6.86
N ASP A 993 28.28 -16.42 -7.73
CA ASP A 993 28.16 -17.08 -9.04
C ASP A 993 27.73 -18.56 -8.87
N GLU A 994 28.28 -19.25 -7.89
CA GLU A 994 27.91 -20.62 -7.56
C GLU A 994 26.44 -20.69 -7.09
N VAL A 995 26.02 -19.84 -6.17
CA VAL A 995 24.61 -19.79 -5.70
C VAL A 995 23.67 -19.51 -6.87
N GLN A 996 23.94 -18.50 -7.69
CA GLN A 996 23.12 -18.16 -8.85
C GLN A 996 23.04 -19.29 -9.89
N ARG A 997 24.12 -20.05 -10.05
CA ARG A 997 24.20 -21.15 -11.01
C ARG A 997 23.46 -22.41 -10.57
N PHE A 998 23.50 -22.74 -9.29
CA PHE A 998 22.97 -24.00 -8.76
C PHE A 998 21.64 -23.88 -8.04
N MET A 999 21.21 -22.65 -7.68
CA MET A 999 19.90 -22.45 -7.06
C MET A 999 18.77 -22.92 -7.98
N PRO A 1000 17.65 -23.41 -7.42
CA PRO A 1000 16.46 -23.79 -8.18
C PRO A 1000 15.85 -22.60 -8.95
N GLN A 1001 15.19 -22.87 -10.08
CA GLN A 1001 14.55 -21.82 -10.90
C GLN A 1001 13.45 -21.02 -10.17
N TRP A 1002 12.90 -21.56 -9.09
CA TRP A 1002 11.91 -20.90 -8.25
C TRP A 1002 12.51 -19.95 -7.20
N ALA A 1003 13.85 -19.84 -7.13
CA ALA A 1003 14.58 -18.98 -6.21
C ALA A 1003 15.27 -17.81 -6.95
N ALA A 1004 15.52 -16.73 -6.22
CA ALA A 1004 16.30 -15.58 -6.65
C ALA A 1004 17.18 -15.09 -5.50
N VAL A 1005 18.32 -14.51 -5.82
CA VAL A 1005 19.22 -13.89 -4.84
C VAL A 1005 18.93 -12.40 -4.76
N THR A 1006 18.97 -11.86 -3.53
CA THR A 1006 18.97 -10.42 -3.27
C THR A 1006 20.02 -10.08 -2.20
N LYS A 1007 20.42 -8.80 -2.08
CA LYS A 1007 21.40 -8.36 -1.09
C LYS A 1007 20.83 -8.46 0.34
N LEU A 1008 21.64 -8.95 1.29
CA LEU A 1008 21.28 -8.99 2.71
C LEU A 1008 21.58 -7.65 3.40
N MET A 1009 22.76 -7.08 3.12
CA MET A 1009 23.31 -5.84 3.68
C MET A 1009 23.77 -4.93 2.54
N ASP A 1010 24.35 -3.78 2.86
CA ASP A 1010 24.83 -2.79 1.90
C ASP A 1010 25.87 -3.38 0.91
N GLY A 1011 26.73 -4.32 1.34
CA GLY A 1011 27.71 -4.99 0.49
C GLY A 1011 27.42 -6.49 0.29
N LEU A 1012 27.80 -7.02 -0.87
CA LEU A 1012 27.78 -8.47 -1.13
C LEU A 1012 28.92 -9.21 -0.39
N VAL A 1013 30.08 -8.56 -0.31
CA VAL A 1013 31.24 -9.05 0.45
C VAL A 1013 31.60 -8.02 1.51
N GLU A 1014 31.72 -8.43 2.76
CA GLU A 1014 32.25 -7.63 3.87
C GLU A 1014 33.59 -8.19 4.33
N GLY A 1015 34.65 -7.37 4.30
CA GLY A 1015 35.95 -7.66 4.89
C GLY A 1015 36.12 -6.90 6.21
N SER A 1016 36.45 -7.59 7.29
CA SER A 1016 36.54 -6.98 8.61
C SER A 1016 37.87 -7.20 9.32
N LYS A 1017 38.36 -6.19 10.04
CA LYS A 1017 39.50 -6.20 10.95
C LYS A 1017 39.11 -5.77 12.35
N ALA A 1018 39.59 -6.49 13.38
CA ALA A 1018 39.40 -6.09 14.76
C ALA A 1018 40.36 -4.94 15.15
N PHE A 1019 39.90 -4.07 16.04
CA PHE A 1019 40.71 -3.05 16.69
C PHE A 1019 40.50 -3.06 18.22
N ILE A 1020 41.57 -2.69 18.94
CA ILE A 1020 41.51 -2.39 20.37
C ILE A 1020 42.33 -1.11 20.57
N VAL A 1021 41.77 -0.13 21.24
CA VAL A 1021 42.38 1.20 21.42
C VAL A 1021 42.42 1.63 22.87
#